data_9d53613470262ef867c32a9037fb927d
#
_entry.id   9d53613470262ef867c32a9037fb927d
#
_cell.length_a   1.000
_cell.length_b   1.000
_cell.length_c   1.000
_cell.angle_alpha   90.00
_cell.angle_beta   90.00
_cell.angle_gamma   90.00
#
_symmetry.space_group_name_H-M   'P 1'
#
loop_
_entity.id
_entity.type
_entity.pdbx_description
1 polymer ?
#
loop_
_entity_poly.entity_id
_entity_poly.type
_entity_poly.pdbx_seq_one_letter_code
_entity_poly.pdbx_strand_id
1 'polypeptide(L)'
;MSESAVLTLLLTDLVDSTRIVSELGDARAAAMMARHDRVARDLLPVHNGREIDKSDGFLHIFESPTNAVDYALAYHRALVDLSRLEGVSLYARAGMHTGSVRLTWNAPEDVARGAKPCEVEGIAKATAARIMTLAMGGQTLMSADTRTRVTSAYRDRTDLRLVSHGHYRLKGVPEPLEISEVAALAEGVLRPPPDTAKVHRVVHTDGGWRPVREVENNLPVERVQFFGRKRELRRIADHYETGARLVTLAGPGGTGKTHLAARYGHTWLGDWPGGVWFCDLAEARGELDVVRTVGTVLQVPLETGDPIATLAEALAHRGRMLLILDNFEQIVDVAASTLAVWLDKAPNVSWLVTSRQRLDIRGERLVVVDPLPLPEESDGLATLQENPSVGLFVARAQAVQPRFRFDDKVAADVVRLVRLLDGLPLAIELAAARVRVLPPKRILHRMNRRFDLLRGQRGRGQGRQATLKGTIDWSWDLLAPHERAALAQCSVFEGGFDLEAAEAVIDLSPWPDAPWPMDTVESLVDQSLVRAIPLPDGETRFGLFRSIHDYARDKLTDPSAIRDAEGEPVGGAEALEEASIRHAGHYARWGELEELDQLHTHGAEDARKRLSADLDNLVAASRNALRLDDGETAGLAALGALALLESTGPFSLAEQLAMRVLDADLSEMLAVRVRLELGVVLNRSGQADPAIEHFGVALDTARRAREPKLEAHALLGLASSHLHRGQLEEAEASLRQALERLRRAPDDTVESAVLRELAHVVGIRGGRFDEGAKAAQRALRIQERAGNVAGEASTYSYLGAIHAIQGQFDAGIEAYEKSRDLAQQVGDRRTAGLSQGMLASIYSLTKRYDEAAAAFREAIRIQSSIGDRVHEAMHVANYGHLLKLLNRLDESIRWFERAIDLARDIGNPYSEGQSLGTLGELRAEQGQLGEALVTLQEGEARLREAGDPTELGKLLCKLAHVHLRLDDSTTASTLLDEVRTIAEELQVGENSELATRLRTLEQAIQP
;
A
#
# COMPACT_ATOMS: atom_id res chain seq x y z
N MET A 1 20.99 50.46 -19.87
CA MET A 1 19.80 50.18 -20.75
C MET A 1 19.20 48.85 -20.34
N SER A 2 17.87 48.75 -20.26
CA SER A 2 17.23 47.46 -19.93
C SER A 2 16.43 46.97 -21.12
N GLU A 3 16.55 45.68 -21.43
CA GLU A 3 15.91 45.00 -22.54
C GLU A 3 15.18 43.73 -22.03
N SER A 4 13.99 43.45 -22.55
CA SER A 4 13.26 42.21 -22.26
C SER A 4 13.47 41.21 -23.38
N ALA A 5 13.93 40.03 -23.08
CA ALA A 5 14.19 38.95 -24.04
C ALA A 5 13.70 37.58 -23.49
N VAL A 6 13.37 36.66 -24.38
CA VAL A 6 13.13 35.25 -24.02
C VAL A 6 14.43 34.48 -24.26
N LEU A 7 15.08 34.07 -23.19
CA LEU A 7 16.39 33.38 -23.21
C LEU A 7 16.32 32.04 -22.45
N THR A 8 17.27 31.19 -22.78
CA THR A 8 17.51 29.97 -21.98
C THR A 8 18.64 30.27 -20.98
N LEU A 9 18.34 30.13 -19.70
CA LEU A 9 19.26 30.25 -18.61
C LEU A 9 19.74 28.87 -18.21
N LEU A 10 21.04 28.70 -18.13
CA LEU A 10 21.70 27.49 -17.62
C LEU A 10 22.52 27.85 -16.39
N LEU A 11 22.19 27.18 -15.27
CA LEU A 11 23.04 27.25 -14.07
C LEU A 11 23.70 25.89 -13.86
N THR A 12 24.99 25.95 -13.48
CA THR A 12 25.78 24.76 -13.14
C THR A 12 26.46 24.96 -11.80
N ASP A 13 26.70 23.85 -11.08
CA ASP A 13 27.37 23.85 -9.80
C ASP A 13 28.15 22.55 -9.60
N LEU A 14 29.37 22.60 -9.05
CA LEU A 14 30.18 21.42 -8.74
C LEU A 14 29.69 20.76 -7.45
N VAL A 15 29.46 19.47 -7.53
CA VAL A 15 29.04 18.67 -6.37
C VAL A 15 30.23 18.45 -5.43
N ASP A 16 29.95 18.58 -4.11
CA ASP A 16 30.95 18.34 -3.04
C ASP A 16 32.28 19.13 -3.18
N SER A 17 32.22 20.36 -3.69
CA SER A 17 33.41 21.22 -3.88
C SER A 17 34.26 21.37 -2.62
N THR A 18 33.64 21.44 -1.45
CA THR A 18 34.34 21.47 -0.15
C THR A 18 35.12 20.19 0.14
N ARG A 19 34.59 19.03 -0.20
CA ARG A 19 35.27 17.73 -0.06
C ARG A 19 36.49 17.67 -0.99
N ILE A 20 36.33 18.12 -2.22
CA ILE A 20 37.43 18.17 -3.21
C ILE A 20 38.60 19.02 -2.69
N VAL A 21 38.28 20.20 -2.12
CA VAL A 21 39.32 21.05 -1.50
C VAL A 21 40.01 20.34 -0.33
N SER A 22 39.25 19.62 0.50
CA SER A 22 39.80 18.86 1.63
C SER A 22 40.72 17.71 1.18
N GLU A 23 40.40 17.04 0.06
CA GLU A 23 41.19 15.92 -0.49
C GLU A 23 42.46 16.36 -1.21
N LEU A 24 42.41 17.47 -1.95
CA LEU A 24 43.54 17.96 -2.74
C LEU A 24 44.43 18.93 -2.00
N GLY A 25 43.93 19.59 -0.95
CA GLY A 25 44.57 20.74 -0.30
C GLY A 25 44.43 22.02 -1.11
N ASP A 26 44.53 23.19 -0.45
CA ASP A 26 44.14 24.50 -1.00
C ASP A 26 44.83 24.84 -2.33
N ALA A 27 46.15 24.64 -2.43
CA ALA A 27 46.93 25.05 -3.61
C ALA A 27 46.57 24.20 -4.86
N ARG A 28 46.44 22.88 -4.68
CA ARG A 28 46.10 21.96 -5.79
C ARG A 28 44.61 22.11 -6.19
N ALA A 29 43.74 22.31 -5.22
CA ALA A 29 42.35 22.59 -5.46
C ALA A 29 42.13 23.89 -6.23
N ALA A 30 42.84 24.97 -5.87
CA ALA A 30 42.81 26.25 -6.60
C ALA A 30 43.28 26.10 -8.06
N ALA A 31 44.35 25.33 -8.30
CA ALA A 31 44.86 25.06 -9.66
C ALA A 31 43.85 24.22 -10.48
N MET A 32 43.21 23.24 -9.87
CA MET A 32 42.17 22.43 -10.50
C MET A 32 40.92 23.28 -10.82
N MET A 33 40.47 24.13 -9.88
CA MET A 33 39.34 25.05 -10.11
C MET A 33 39.64 26.04 -11.25
N ALA A 34 40.85 26.54 -11.36
CA ALA A 34 41.27 27.41 -12.49
C ALA A 34 41.17 26.66 -13.84
N ARG A 35 41.55 25.38 -13.89
CA ARG A 35 41.40 24.54 -15.10
C ARG A 35 39.91 24.27 -15.40
N HIS A 36 39.12 23.93 -14.39
CA HIS A 36 37.67 23.77 -14.51
C HIS A 36 37.00 25.01 -15.12
N ASP A 37 37.34 26.21 -14.60
CA ASP A 37 36.78 27.45 -15.09
C ASP A 37 37.17 27.74 -16.55
N ARG A 38 38.39 27.40 -16.91
CA ARG A 38 38.84 27.54 -18.29
C ARG A 38 38.09 26.63 -19.24
N VAL A 39 37.98 25.35 -18.90
CA VAL A 39 37.19 24.38 -19.68
C VAL A 39 35.75 24.86 -19.88
N ALA A 40 35.08 25.31 -18.83
CA ALA A 40 33.72 25.84 -18.93
C ALA A 40 33.63 27.05 -19.88
N ARG A 41 34.60 27.99 -19.84
CA ARG A 41 34.62 29.18 -20.68
C ARG A 41 35.01 28.88 -22.13
N ASP A 42 35.90 27.93 -22.37
CA ASP A 42 36.35 27.56 -23.72
C ASP A 42 35.20 26.90 -24.53
N LEU A 43 34.23 26.27 -23.87
CA LEU A 43 33.04 25.70 -24.49
C LEU A 43 31.95 26.75 -24.86
N LEU A 44 31.90 27.90 -24.21
CA LEU A 44 30.85 28.90 -24.43
C LEU A 44 30.77 29.44 -25.86
N PRO A 45 31.90 29.91 -26.49
CA PRO A 45 31.88 30.40 -27.87
C PRO A 45 31.43 29.32 -28.86
N VAL A 46 31.81 28.06 -28.63
CA VAL A 46 31.45 26.92 -29.50
C VAL A 46 29.93 26.70 -29.55
N HIS A 47 29.25 26.98 -28.44
CA HIS A 47 27.80 26.80 -28.27
C HIS A 47 27.02 28.13 -28.23
N ASN A 48 27.63 29.27 -28.67
CA ASN A 48 27.00 30.59 -28.70
C ASN A 48 26.38 31.00 -27.33
N GLY A 49 27.05 30.63 -26.23
CA GLY A 49 26.67 31.00 -24.87
C GLY A 49 27.38 32.26 -24.38
N ARG A 50 26.83 32.87 -23.34
CA ARG A 50 27.38 34.01 -22.63
C ARG A 50 27.40 33.78 -21.12
N GLU A 51 28.57 34.01 -20.49
CA GLU A 51 28.68 34.04 -19.02
C GLU A 51 28.11 35.34 -18.49
N ILE A 52 27.24 35.25 -17.48
CA ILE A 52 26.64 36.39 -16.79
C ILE A 52 27.22 36.52 -15.39
N ASP A 53 27.42 35.39 -14.72
CA ASP A 53 27.87 35.37 -13.33
C ASP A 53 28.63 34.08 -13.04
N LYS A 54 29.60 34.22 -12.13
CA LYS A 54 30.31 33.13 -11.49
C LYS A 54 30.43 33.41 -10.01
N SER A 55 29.77 32.62 -9.18
CA SER A 55 29.97 32.60 -7.73
C SER A 55 30.42 31.20 -7.31
N ASP A 56 29.54 30.40 -6.71
CA ASP A 56 29.78 28.97 -6.40
C ASP A 56 29.60 28.08 -7.64
N GLY A 57 28.97 28.59 -8.71
CA GLY A 57 28.76 27.97 -9.99
C GLY A 57 28.62 29.00 -11.11
N PHE A 58 28.29 28.54 -12.32
CA PHE A 58 28.13 29.43 -13.46
C PHE A 58 26.66 29.73 -13.75
N LEU A 59 26.37 30.98 -14.14
CA LEU A 59 25.14 31.39 -14.79
C LEU A 59 25.47 31.79 -16.24
N HIS A 60 24.95 30.97 -17.15
CA HIS A 60 25.06 31.22 -18.59
C HIS A 60 23.70 31.53 -19.20
N ILE A 61 23.69 32.30 -20.29
CA ILE A 61 22.50 32.54 -21.10
C ILE A 61 22.76 32.14 -22.55
N PHE A 62 21.70 31.65 -23.20
CA PHE A 62 21.69 31.21 -24.59
C PHE A 62 20.41 31.71 -25.28
N GLU A 63 20.54 32.12 -26.55
CA GLU A 63 19.38 32.47 -27.40
C GLU A 63 18.65 31.19 -27.85
N SER A 64 19.40 30.10 -28.10
CA SER A 64 18.84 28.81 -28.48
C SER A 64 18.88 27.79 -27.31
N PRO A 65 17.75 27.17 -26.96
CA PRO A 65 17.73 26.09 -25.96
C PRO A 65 18.58 24.88 -26.35
N THR A 66 18.73 24.59 -27.66
CA THR A 66 19.57 23.47 -28.13
C THR A 66 21.05 23.74 -27.86
N ASN A 67 21.51 24.98 -28.04
CA ASN A 67 22.88 25.37 -27.71
C ASN A 67 23.18 25.21 -26.22
N ALA A 68 22.20 25.52 -25.35
CA ALA A 68 22.36 25.33 -23.91
C ALA A 68 22.47 23.84 -23.53
N VAL A 69 21.72 22.98 -24.19
CA VAL A 69 21.80 21.53 -23.97
C VAL A 69 23.12 20.96 -24.48
N ASP A 70 23.53 21.31 -25.71
CA ASP A 70 24.78 20.83 -26.29
C ASP A 70 25.99 21.29 -25.46
N TYR A 71 25.95 22.54 -24.95
CA TYR A 71 26.96 23.02 -23.99
C TYR A 71 26.99 22.18 -22.70
N ALA A 72 25.83 21.94 -22.09
CA ALA A 72 25.76 21.19 -20.82
C ALA A 72 26.29 19.76 -20.97
N LEU A 73 25.98 19.07 -22.08
CA LEU A 73 26.48 17.73 -22.38
C LEU A 73 28.00 17.75 -22.65
N ALA A 74 28.50 18.72 -23.39
CA ALA A 74 29.94 18.91 -23.64
C ALA A 74 30.71 19.21 -22.33
N TYR A 75 30.10 20.03 -21.46
CA TYR A 75 30.67 20.37 -20.16
C TYR A 75 30.78 19.12 -19.25
N HIS A 76 29.78 18.28 -19.18
CA HIS A 76 29.85 17.03 -18.40
C HIS A 76 30.97 16.10 -18.93
N ARG A 77 31.11 15.95 -20.25
CA ARG A 77 32.21 15.15 -20.83
C ARG A 77 33.60 15.73 -20.46
N ALA A 78 33.76 17.03 -20.57
CA ALA A 78 35.01 17.69 -20.21
C ALA A 78 35.36 17.52 -18.71
N LEU A 79 34.33 17.44 -17.83
CA LEU A 79 34.56 17.13 -16.42
C LEU A 79 35.02 15.68 -16.19
N VAL A 80 34.56 14.72 -16.99
CA VAL A 80 35.07 13.35 -16.92
C VAL A 80 36.57 13.29 -17.30
N ASP A 81 36.96 14.00 -18.34
CA ASP A 81 38.37 14.06 -18.76
C ASP A 81 39.23 14.78 -17.72
N LEU A 82 38.74 15.89 -17.15
CA LEU A 82 39.40 16.59 -16.06
C LEU A 82 39.53 15.72 -14.81
N SER A 83 38.49 14.91 -14.49
CA SER A 83 38.51 13.95 -13.36
C SER A 83 39.65 12.94 -13.52
N ARG A 84 39.86 12.42 -14.74
CA ARG A 84 40.96 11.48 -15.02
C ARG A 84 42.32 12.15 -14.87
N LEU A 85 42.43 13.40 -15.31
CA LEU A 85 43.68 14.16 -15.21
C LEU A 85 44.06 14.48 -13.77
N GLU A 86 43.08 14.84 -12.94
CA GLU A 86 43.32 15.26 -11.55
C GLU A 86 43.32 14.11 -10.54
N GLY A 87 42.82 12.92 -10.93
CA GLY A 87 42.71 11.76 -10.06
C GLY A 87 41.63 11.92 -8.98
N VAL A 88 40.64 12.82 -9.21
CA VAL A 88 39.45 13.05 -8.32
C VAL A 88 38.20 13.06 -9.15
N SER A 89 37.13 12.48 -8.63
CA SER A 89 35.85 12.49 -9.33
C SER A 89 35.18 13.85 -9.28
N LEU A 90 34.98 14.46 -10.45
CA LEU A 90 34.37 15.77 -10.63
C LEU A 90 32.99 15.59 -11.29
N TYR A 91 31.94 15.98 -10.60
CA TYR A 91 30.59 16.00 -11.13
C TYR A 91 29.98 17.38 -10.98
N ALA A 92 29.28 17.84 -12.02
CA ALA A 92 28.43 19.02 -11.90
C ALA A 92 26.97 18.66 -11.96
N ARG A 93 26.12 19.47 -11.37
CA ARG A 93 24.69 19.52 -11.59
C ARG A 93 24.37 20.68 -12.52
N ALA A 94 23.44 20.46 -13.46
CA ALA A 94 23.05 21.46 -14.42
C ALA A 94 21.53 21.62 -14.45
N GLY A 95 21.03 22.86 -14.40
CA GLY A 95 19.61 23.17 -14.47
C GLY A 95 19.32 24.30 -15.45
N MET A 96 18.33 24.08 -16.35
CA MET A 96 17.98 25.07 -17.35
C MET A 96 16.51 25.37 -17.42
N HIS A 97 16.19 26.63 -17.75
CA HIS A 97 14.83 27.09 -18.00
C HIS A 97 14.83 28.15 -19.09
N THR A 98 13.88 28.09 -19.99
CA THR A 98 13.64 29.07 -21.04
C THR A 98 12.46 29.96 -20.66
N GLY A 99 12.72 31.26 -20.52
CA GLY A 99 11.67 32.19 -20.10
C GLY A 99 12.05 33.65 -20.35
N SER A 100 11.08 34.53 -20.05
CA SER A 100 11.27 35.97 -20.17
C SER A 100 12.20 36.50 -19.06
N VAL A 101 13.21 37.25 -19.44
CA VAL A 101 14.15 37.92 -18.56
C VAL A 101 14.30 39.38 -18.91
N ARG A 102 14.69 40.17 -17.93
CA ARG A 102 15.12 41.55 -18.12
C ARG A 102 16.65 41.59 -18.04
N LEU A 103 17.29 42.06 -19.11
CA LEU A 103 18.71 42.33 -19.15
C LEU A 103 18.95 43.78 -18.82
N THR A 104 19.77 44.03 -17.81
CA THR A 104 20.22 45.41 -17.45
C THR A 104 21.72 45.53 -17.69
N TRP A 105 22.10 46.42 -18.62
CA TRP A 105 23.48 46.69 -18.93
C TRP A 105 23.93 47.86 -18.07
N ASN A 106 24.93 47.59 -17.20
CA ASN A 106 25.50 48.63 -16.35
C ASN A 106 26.44 49.56 -17.14
N ALA A 107 26.52 50.81 -16.70
CA ALA A 107 27.42 51.77 -17.30
C ALA A 107 28.89 51.36 -17.11
N PRO A 108 29.82 51.67 -18.06
CA PRO A 108 31.23 51.34 -17.90
C PRO A 108 31.84 51.82 -16.58
N GLU A 109 31.35 52.98 -16.07
CA GLU A 109 31.79 53.59 -14.82
C GLU A 109 31.39 52.74 -13.59
N ASP A 110 30.20 52.14 -13.60
CA ASP A 110 29.72 51.24 -12.54
C ASP A 110 30.44 49.89 -12.60
N VAL A 111 30.71 49.39 -13.81
CA VAL A 111 31.51 48.19 -14.02
C VAL A 111 32.93 48.34 -13.49
N ALA A 112 33.55 49.54 -13.71
CA ALA A 112 34.86 49.89 -13.16
C ALA A 112 34.88 49.97 -11.62
N ARG A 113 33.68 50.16 -11.00
CA ARG A 113 33.49 50.16 -9.55
C ARG A 113 33.12 48.78 -9.00
N GLY A 114 33.07 47.75 -9.85
CA GLY A 114 32.81 46.38 -9.45
C GLY A 114 31.36 45.85 -9.77
N ALA A 115 30.51 46.63 -10.47
CA ALA A 115 29.27 46.14 -10.97
C ALA A 115 29.47 45.12 -12.11
N LYS A 116 28.59 44.17 -12.26
CA LYS A 116 28.61 43.20 -13.39
C LYS A 116 28.29 43.95 -14.70
N PRO A 117 28.92 43.59 -15.82
CA PRO A 117 28.59 44.24 -17.10
C PRO A 117 27.13 44.11 -17.52
N CYS A 118 26.52 42.95 -17.20
CA CYS A 118 25.10 42.66 -17.47
C CYS A 118 24.51 41.94 -16.26
N GLU A 119 23.33 42.38 -15.87
CA GLU A 119 22.50 41.70 -14.85
C GLU A 119 21.26 41.09 -15.49
N VAL A 120 20.86 39.91 -14.96
CA VAL A 120 19.67 39.18 -15.43
C VAL A 120 18.67 39.11 -14.29
N GLU A 121 17.51 39.68 -14.51
CA GLU A 121 16.41 39.69 -13.57
C GLU A 121 15.17 38.98 -14.14
N GLY A 122 14.34 38.41 -13.24
CA GLY A 122 13.09 37.76 -13.60
C GLY A 122 12.93 36.39 -12.92
N ILE A 123 11.69 35.89 -12.94
CA ILE A 123 11.33 34.61 -12.35
C ILE A 123 12.07 33.44 -13.02
N ALA A 124 12.43 33.58 -14.31
CA ALA A 124 13.15 32.55 -15.07
C ALA A 124 14.53 32.24 -14.46
N LYS A 125 15.23 33.22 -13.90
CA LYS A 125 16.51 33.01 -13.20
C LYS A 125 16.30 32.18 -11.92
N ALA A 126 15.30 32.51 -11.11
CA ALA A 126 14.97 31.77 -9.91
C ALA A 126 14.54 30.33 -10.24
N THR A 127 13.76 30.15 -11.30
CA THR A 127 13.32 28.83 -11.77
C THR A 127 14.51 27.95 -12.19
N ALA A 128 15.41 28.45 -13.03
CA ALA A 128 16.60 27.72 -13.45
C ALA A 128 17.49 27.35 -12.25
N ALA A 129 17.67 28.26 -11.27
CA ALA A 129 18.41 27.99 -10.05
C ALA A 129 17.78 26.88 -9.19
N ARG A 130 16.44 26.83 -9.10
CA ARG A 130 15.74 25.74 -8.40
C ARG A 130 15.91 24.40 -9.12
N ILE A 131 15.83 24.40 -10.46
CA ILE A 131 16.05 23.20 -11.27
C ILE A 131 17.49 22.68 -11.09
N MET A 132 18.48 23.57 -11.09
CA MET A 132 19.88 23.20 -10.84
C MET A 132 20.06 22.60 -9.43
N THR A 133 19.45 23.23 -8.40
CA THR A 133 19.52 22.72 -7.02
C THR A 133 18.89 21.34 -6.87
N LEU A 134 17.92 21.00 -7.71
CA LEU A 134 17.26 19.69 -7.73
C LEU A 134 18.16 18.62 -8.39
N ALA A 135 18.98 18.99 -9.39
CA ALA A 135 19.79 18.04 -10.16
C ALA A 135 20.84 17.31 -9.29
N MET A 136 21.07 16.05 -9.60
CA MET A 136 22.16 15.25 -9.05
C MET A 136 23.46 15.46 -9.84
N GLY A 137 24.59 15.07 -9.27
CA GLY A 137 25.87 15.11 -9.99
C GLY A 137 25.82 14.32 -11.29
N GLY A 138 26.24 14.95 -12.40
CA GLY A 138 26.15 14.42 -13.75
C GLY A 138 24.78 14.55 -14.42
N GLN A 139 23.80 15.19 -13.78
CA GLN A 139 22.44 15.35 -14.30
C GLN A 139 22.22 16.72 -14.93
N THR A 140 21.60 16.75 -16.10
CA THR A 140 21.14 17.98 -16.78
C THR A 140 19.63 18.01 -16.80
N LEU A 141 19.03 18.86 -15.98
CA LEU A 141 17.58 19.04 -15.86
C LEU A 141 17.08 20.28 -16.61
N MET A 142 15.87 20.17 -17.15
CA MET A 142 15.20 21.27 -17.83
C MET A 142 13.70 21.33 -17.52
N SER A 143 13.14 22.53 -17.62
CA SER A 143 11.67 22.72 -17.56
C SER A 143 10.96 22.26 -18.83
N ALA A 144 9.65 22.07 -18.75
CA ALA A 144 8.78 21.77 -19.90
C ALA A 144 8.92 22.79 -21.03
N ASP A 145 9.06 24.09 -20.71
CA ASP A 145 9.25 25.16 -21.71
C ASP A 145 10.52 24.94 -22.53
N THR A 146 11.61 24.54 -21.88
CA THR A 146 12.87 24.22 -22.56
C THR A 146 12.73 22.92 -23.34
N ARG A 147 12.17 21.86 -22.75
CA ARG A 147 11.94 20.56 -23.38
C ARG A 147 11.14 20.70 -24.69
N THR A 148 10.02 21.39 -24.66
CA THR A 148 9.17 21.58 -25.86
C THR A 148 9.94 22.16 -27.02
N ARG A 149 10.84 23.13 -26.75
CA ARG A 149 11.65 23.81 -27.77
C ARG A 149 12.79 22.93 -28.33
N VAL A 150 13.36 22.04 -27.52
CA VAL A 150 14.45 21.15 -27.96
C VAL A 150 13.95 19.84 -28.58
N THR A 151 12.75 19.35 -28.23
CA THR A 151 12.21 18.07 -28.71
C THR A 151 12.15 17.98 -30.23
N SER A 152 11.76 19.07 -30.91
CA SER A 152 11.68 19.08 -32.38
C SER A 152 13.06 19.02 -33.04
N ALA A 153 14.06 19.67 -32.44
CA ALA A 153 15.43 19.69 -32.94
C ALA A 153 16.18 18.38 -32.69
N TYR A 154 15.79 17.64 -31.67
CA TYR A 154 16.44 16.37 -31.28
C TYR A 154 15.71 15.12 -31.72
N ARG A 155 14.68 15.24 -32.56
CA ARG A 155 13.89 14.08 -33.03
C ARG A 155 14.76 13.00 -33.71
N ASP A 156 15.80 13.41 -34.44
CA ASP A 156 16.68 12.53 -35.19
C ASP A 156 18.01 12.20 -34.47
N ARG A 157 18.17 12.70 -33.23
CA ARG A 157 19.34 12.45 -32.39
C ARG A 157 19.16 11.14 -31.59
N THR A 158 19.61 10.04 -32.18
CA THR A 158 19.56 8.69 -31.55
C THR A 158 20.58 8.48 -30.45
N ASP A 159 21.56 9.38 -30.32
CA ASP A 159 22.61 9.39 -29.30
C ASP A 159 22.19 10.05 -27.99
N LEU A 160 21.03 10.74 -27.98
CA LEU A 160 20.48 11.44 -26.81
C LEU A 160 19.16 10.83 -26.33
N ARG A 161 18.93 10.99 -25.06
CA ARG A 161 17.68 10.59 -24.41
C ARG A 161 17.07 11.76 -23.63
N LEU A 162 15.77 11.94 -23.78
CA LEU A 162 14.99 12.93 -23.06
C LEU A 162 13.95 12.18 -22.20
N VAL A 163 14.09 12.26 -20.87
CA VAL A 163 13.23 11.57 -19.91
C VAL A 163 12.51 12.57 -19.04
N SER A 164 11.17 12.45 -18.90
CA SER A 164 10.40 13.23 -17.95
C SER A 164 10.48 12.57 -16.57
N HIS A 165 10.72 13.39 -15.56
CA HIS A 165 10.69 12.97 -14.16
C HIS A 165 9.38 13.38 -13.45
N GLY A 166 8.37 13.82 -14.22
CA GLY A 166 7.10 14.30 -13.70
C GLY A 166 7.16 15.74 -13.22
N HIS A 167 6.20 16.11 -12.38
CA HIS A 167 6.01 17.49 -11.94
C HIS A 167 6.64 17.75 -10.58
N TYR A 168 7.20 18.94 -10.44
CA TYR A 168 7.81 19.41 -9.20
C TYR A 168 7.28 20.78 -8.82
N ARG A 169 6.99 20.96 -7.54
CA ARG A 169 6.64 22.26 -6.96
C ARG A 169 7.91 22.96 -6.51
N LEU A 170 8.20 24.08 -7.16
CA LEU A 170 9.38 24.89 -6.91
C LEU A 170 9.01 26.07 -6.00
N LYS A 171 9.74 26.29 -4.91
CA LYS A 171 9.46 27.41 -3.99
C LYS A 171 9.58 28.75 -4.71
N GLY A 172 8.47 29.51 -4.74
CA GLY A 172 8.38 30.81 -5.41
C GLY A 172 7.94 30.75 -6.87
N VAL A 173 7.57 29.56 -7.38
CA VAL A 173 6.93 29.38 -8.69
C VAL A 173 5.49 28.95 -8.43
N PRO A 174 4.46 29.66 -8.99
CA PRO A 174 3.07 29.44 -8.64
C PRO A 174 2.58 28.02 -8.94
N GLU A 175 2.85 27.51 -10.16
CA GLU A 175 2.38 26.22 -10.63
C GLU A 175 3.50 25.17 -10.64
N PRO A 176 3.19 23.89 -10.39
CA PRO A 176 4.14 22.80 -10.57
C PRO A 176 4.63 22.73 -12.02
N LEU A 177 5.93 22.55 -12.18
CA LEU A 177 6.57 22.43 -13.49
C LEU A 177 6.97 20.98 -13.76
N GLU A 178 6.71 20.51 -14.98
CA GLU A 178 7.28 19.25 -15.45
C GLU A 178 8.80 19.43 -15.65
N ILE A 179 9.58 18.55 -15.02
CA ILE A 179 11.03 18.54 -15.10
C ILE A 179 11.48 17.32 -15.90
N SER A 180 12.35 17.56 -16.87
CA SER A 180 12.90 16.51 -17.71
C SER A 180 14.43 16.52 -17.65
N GLU A 181 15.03 15.36 -17.88
CA GLU A 181 16.47 15.18 -18.00
C GLU A 181 16.84 14.95 -19.46
N VAL A 182 17.92 15.56 -19.90
CA VAL A 182 18.58 15.22 -21.14
C VAL A 182 19.95 14.62 -20.86
N ALA A 183 20.27 13.51 -21.52
CA ALA A 183 21.57 12.84 -21.36
C ALA A 183 21.97 12.08 -22.62
N ALA A 184 23.28 11.85 -22.78
CA ALA A 184 23.78 10.87 -23.73
C ALA A 184 23.43 9.45 -23.27
N LEU A 185 23.13 8.54 -24.21
CA LEU A 185 22.66 7.18 -23.93
C LEU A 185 23.52 6.39 -22.92
N ALA A 186 24.83 6.61 -22.93
CA ALA A 186 25.78 5.91 -22.08
C ALA A 186 26.07 6.59 -20.73
N GLU A 187 25.75 7.89 -20.58
CA GLU A 187 26.30 8.76 -19.53
C GLU A 187 25.24 9.34 -18.56
N GLY A 188 23.95 9.21 -18.88
CA GLY A 188 22.86 9.82 -18.10
C GLY A 188 22.57 9.16 -16.74
N VAL A 189 22.15 9.97 -15.76
CA VAL A 189 21.64 9.49 -14.49
C VAL A 189 20.26 8.88 -14.67
N LEU A 190 19.39 9.51 -15.47
CA LEU A 190 18.08 9.09 -15.94
C LEU A 190 17.17 8.48 -14.85
N ARG A 191 17.21 9.06 -13.67
CA ARG A 191 16.31 8.73 -12.55
C ARG A 191 15.75 10.00 -11.94
N PRO A 192 14.54 9.96 -11.37
CA PRO A 192 13.96 11.13 -10.72
C PRO A 192 14.89 11.68 -9.63
N PRO A 193 15.18 12.98 -9.65
CA PRO A 193 15.97 13.61 -8.61
C PRO A 193 15.21 13.62 -7.29
N PRO A 194 15.89 13.48 -6.13
CA PRO A 194 15.28 13.49 -4.82
C PRO A 194 14.76 14.89 -4.45
N ASP A 195 13.77 14.93 -3.56
CA ASP A 195 13.25 16.17 -3.02
C ASP A 195 14.34 16.97 -2.28
N THR A 196 14.22 18.30 -2.32
CA THR A 196 15.07 19.23 -1.57
C THR A 196 14.20 20.13 -0.67
N ALA A 197 14.82 20.89 0.21
CA ALA A 197 14.09 21.84 1.06
C ALA A 197 13.29 22.91 0.27
N LYS A 198 13.62 23.13 -0.99
CA LYS A 198 13.01 24.17 -1.84
C LYS A 198 12.25 23.64 -3.05
N VAL A 199 12.37 22.35 -3.34
CA VAL A 199 11.75 21.69 -4.50
C VAL A 199 11.33 20.29 -4.11
N HIS A 200 10.06 19.93 -4.36
CA HIS A 200 9.56 18.58 -4.10
C HIS A 200 8.70 18.10 -5.25
N ARG A 201 8.76 16.80 -5.50
CA ARG A 201 7.98 16.15 -6.56
C ARG A 201 6.51 16.10 -6.15
N VAL A 202 5.63 16.34 -7.11
CA VAL A 202 4.18 16.28 -6.93
C VAL A 202 3.53 15.43 -8.01
N VAL A 203 2.39 14.84 -7.66
CA VAL A 203 1.57 14.05 -8.55
C VAL A 203 0.18 14.66 -8.61
N HIS A 204 -0.42 14.66 -9.79
CA HIS A 204 -1.80 15.12 -9.97
C HIS A 204 -2.76 13.95 -9.66
N THR A 205 -3.70 14.20 -8.75
CA THR A 205 -4.77 13.28 -8.38
C THR A 205 -6.11 13.97 -8.57
N ASP A 206 -7.21 13.29 -8.39
CA ASP A 206 -8.56 13.88 -8.46
C ASP A 206 -8.77 15.06 -7.49
N GLY A 207 -7.98 15.10 -6.41
CA GLY A 207 -7.95 16.18 -5.42
C GLY A 207 -6.95 17.32 -5.74
N GLY A 208 -6.30 17.33 -6.92
CA GLY A 208 -5.29 18.30 -7.30
C GLY A 208 -3.85 17.80 -7.07
N TRP A 209 -2.90 18.72 -7.00
CA TRP A 209 -1.48 18.40 -6.85
C TRP A 209 -1.13 18.01 -5.41
N ARG A 210 -0.61 16.77 -5.21
CA ARG A 210 -0.12 16.27 -3.92
C ARG A 210 1.38 15.97 -3.96
N PRO A 211 2.12 16.16 -2.84
CA PRO A 211 3.50 15.70 -2.72
C PRO A 211 3.62 14.19 -2.93
N VAL A 212 4.64 13.75 -3.67
CA VAL A 212 4.87 12.31 -3.94
C VAL A 212 5.04 11.50 -2.65
N ARG A 213 5.61 12.09 -1.59
CA ARG A 213 5.73 11.45 -0.27
C ARG A 213 4.39 11.07 0.38
N GLU A 214 3.28 11.64 -0.09
CA GLU A 214 1.92 11.36 0.37
C GLU A 214 1.21 10.32 -0.53
N VAL A 215 1.88 9.79 -1.56
CA VAL A 215 1.39 8.66 -2.35
C VAL A 215 1.38 7.41 -1.48
N GLU A 216 0.23 6.75 -1.45
CA GLU A 216 0.05 5.52 -0.64
C GLU A 216 1.02 4.43 -1.07
N ASN A 217 1.68 3.81 -0.12
CA ASN A 217 2.55 2.67 -0.36
C ASN A 217 2.81 1.89 0.94
N ASN A 218 3.16 0.62 0.79
CA ASN A 218 3.60 -0.25 1.87
C ASN A 218 5.01 -0.78 1.62
N LEU A 219 5.83 -0.03 0.87
CA LEU A 219 7.19 -0.45 0.52
C LEU A 219 8.05 -0.69 1.76
N PRO A 220 8.88 -1.73 1.77
CA PRO A 220 9.85 -1.96 2.84
C PRO A 220 10.78 -0.76 3.01
N VAL A 221 11.02 -0.35 4.26
CA VAL A 221 11.90 0.78 4.56
C VAL A 221 13.34 0.45 4.17
N GLU A 222 13.94 1.29 3.33
CA GLU A 222 15.35 1.15 2.96
C GLU A 222 16.25 1.63 4.11
N ARG A 223 16.92 0.71 4.78
CA ARG A 223 17.84 0.98 5.90
C ARG A 223 19.30 0.80 5.53
N VAL A 224 19.56 0.22 4.38
CA VAL A 224 20.90 -0.18 3.93
C VAL A 224 21.25 0.58 2.67
N GLN A 225 22.51 1.02 2.58
CA GLN A 225 23.01 1.62 1.36
C GLN A 225 22.87 0.65 0.18
N PHE A 226 22.33 1.16 -0.93
CA PHE A 226 22.12 0.40 -2.15
C PHE A 226 23.35 0.49 -3.07
N PHE A 227 23.86 -0.65 -3.48
CA PHE A 227 25.08 -0.74 -4.29
C PHE A 227 24.81 -1.21 -5.71
N GLY A 228 25.35 -0.51 -6.69
CA GLY A 228 25.23 -0.87 -8.11
C GLY A 228 23.81 -0.75 -8.67
N ARG A 229 23.46 -1.64 -9.62
CA ARG A 229 22.10 -1.84 -10.18
C ARG A 229 21.52 -0.65 -10.94
N LYS A 230 22.35 0.33 -11.34
CA LYS A 230 21.85 1.50 -12.10
C LYS A 230 21.30 1.09 -13.47
N ARG A 231 21.87 0.06 -14.09
CA ARG A 231 21.42 -0.46 -15.40
C ARG A 231 20.08 -1.17 -15.29
N GLU A 232 19.91 -2.02 -14.29
CA GLU A 232 18.69 -2.77 -14.06
C GLU A 232 17.53 -1.85 -13.71
N LEU A 233 17.74 -0.87 -12.79
CA LEU A 233 16.73 0.15 -12.45
C LEU A 233 16.28 0.92 -13.70
N ARG A 234 17.22 1.30 -14.58
CA ARG A 234 16.90 1.96 -15.83
C ARG A 234 16.09 1.05 -16.76
N ARG A 235 16.46 -0.21 -16.91
CA ARG A 235 15.75 -1.18 -17.77
C ARG A 235 14.31 -1.38 -17.31
N ILE A 236 14.08 -1.43 -16.00
CA ILE A 236 12.71 -1.51 -15.44
C ILE A 236 11.91 -0.26 -15.86
N ALA A 237 12.48 0.95 -15.65
CA ALA A 237 11.83 2.20 -16.03
C ALA A 237 11.54 2.27 -17.54
N ASP A 238 12.51 1.88 -18.38
CA ASP A 238 12.40 1.86 -19.84
C ASP A 238 11.25 0.95 -20.31
N HIS A 239 11.08 -0.21 -19.68
CA HIS A 239 9.97 -1.10 -20.02
C HIS A 239 8.62 -0.46 -19.74
N TYR A 240 8.45 0.21 -18.60
CA TYR A 240 7.17 0.88 -18.28
C TYR A 240 6.94 2.14 -19.14
N GLU A 241 8.01 2.89 -19.46
CA GLU A 241 7.92 4.04 -20.38
C GLU A 241 7.50 3.62 -21.80
N THR A 242 7.91 2.42 -22.24
CA THR A 242 7.53 1.86 -23.53
C THR A 242 6.19 1.12 -23.53
N GLY A 243 5.43 1.20 -22.41
CA GLY A 243 4.07 0.67 -22.29
C GLY A 243 3.99 -0.79 -21.83
N ALA A 244 5.08 -1.38 -21.35
CA ALA A 244 5.00 -2.68 -20.67
C ALA A 244 4.15 -2.58 -19.41
N ARG A 245 3.35 -3.60 -19.11
CA ARG A 245 2.56 -3.67 -17.88
C ARG A 245 3.04 -4.75 -16.92
N LEU A 246 3.86 -5.67 -17.40
CA LEU A 246 4.47 -6.72 -16.58
C LEU A 246 5.97 -6.76 -16.83
N VAL A 247 6.71 -6.58 -15.75
CA VAL A 247 8.18 -6.73 -15.73
C VAL A 247 8.54 -7.79 -14.68
N THR A 248 9.30 -8.81 -15.11
CA THR A 248 9.78 -9.86 -14.22
C THR A 248 11.28 -9.70 -13.98
N LEU A 249 11.66 -9.58 -12.72
CA LEU A 249 13.05 -9.61 -12.27
C LEU A 249 13.45 -11.08 -12.04
N ALA A 250 14.18 -11.65 -12.98
CA ALA A 250 14.62 -13.04 -12.90
C ALA A 250 16.09 -13.16 -12.51
N GLY A 251 16.41 -14.13 -11.67
CA GLY A 251 17.79 -14.41 -11.30
C GLY A 251 17.92 -15.36 -10.10
N PRO A 252 19.12 -15.80 -9.79
CA PRO A 252 19.38 -16.71 -8.66
C PRO A 252 18.94 -16.13 -7.32
N GLY A 253 18.72 -17.01 -6.33
CA GLY A 253 18.47 -16.59 -4.94
C GLY A 253 19.62 -15.77 -4.37
N GLY A 254 19.32 -14.72 -3.61
CA GLY A 254 20.35 -13.89 -2.99
C GLY A 254 21.00 -12.83 -3.88
N THR A 255 20.53 -12.62 -5.13
CA THR A 255 21.03 -11.57 -6.04
C THR A 255 20.48 -10.18 -5.72
N GLY A 256 19.51 -10.07 -4.80
CA GLY A 256 18.94 -8.79 -4.39
C GLY A 256 17.75 -8.33 -5.23
N LYS A 257 16.98 -9.24 -5.86
CA LYS A 257 15.78 -8.94 -6.64
C LYS A 257 14.74 -8.12 -5.84
N THR A 258 14.42 -8.58 -4.63
CA THR A 258 13.52 -7.90 -3.70
C THR A 258 13.96 -6.48 -3.39
N HIS A 259 15.24 -6.29 -3.07
CA HIS A 259 15.81 -4.94 -2.83
C HIS A 259 15.74 -4.05 -4.08
N LEU A 260 15.99 -4.62 -5.26
CA LEU A 260 15.90 -3.90 -6.53
C LEU A 260 14.45 -3.46 -6.82
N ALA A 261 13.48 -4.35 -6.60
CA ALA A 261 12.06 -4.05 -6.77
C ALA A 261 11.58 -2.95 -5.82
N ALA A 262 11.91 -3.06 -4.52
CA ALA A 262 11.60 -2.05 -3.51
C ALA A 262 12.27 -0.70 -3.86
N ARG A 263 13.56 -0.70 -4.24
CA ARG A 263 14.30 0.49 -4.66
C ARG A 263 13.67 1.16 -5.88
N TYR A 264 13.21 0.37 -6.85
CA TYR A 264 12.47 0.90 -7.98
C TYR A 264 11.18 1.60 -7.51
N GLY A 265 10.36 0.92 -6.70
CA GLY A 265 9.13 1.47 -6.14
C GLY A 265 9.35 2.81 -5.43
N HIS A 266 10.35 2.90 -4.55
CA HIS A 266 10.70 4.14 -3.86
C HIS A 266 11.15 5.26 -4.82
N THR A 267 11.98 4.93 -5.80
CA THR A 267 12.57 5.92 -6.71
C THR A 267 11.52 6.51 -7.67
N TRP A 268 10.61 5.66 -8.17
CA TRP A 268 9.58 6.05 -9.14
C TRP A 268 8.17 6.15 -8.54
N LEU A 269 8.05 6.28 -7.22
CA LEU A 269 6.76 6.39 -6.51
C LEU A 269 5.81 7.43 -7.15
N GLY A 270 6.33 8.56 -7.60
CA GLY A 270 5.55 9.61 -8.24
C GLY A 270 5.00 9.29 -9.63
N ASP A 271 5.39 8.18 -10.24
CA ASP A 271 4.83 7.72 -11.52
C ASP A 271 3.55 6.90 -11.33
N TRP A 272 3.20 6.58 -10.08
CA TRP A 272 2.13 5.68 -9.68
C TRP A 272 1.12 6.38 -8.74
N PRO A 273 0.25 7.28 -9.27
CA PRO A 273 -0.69 8.04 -8.44
C PRO A 273 -1.63 7.19 -7.59
N GLY A 274 -1.97 5.98 -8.05
CA GLY A 274 -2.79 4.98 -7.32
C GLY A 274 -2.01 4.15 -6.30
N GLY A 275 -0.72 4.48 -6.09
CA GLY A 275 0.12 3.84 -5.09
C GLY A 275 1.09 2.78 -5.61
N VAL A 276 2.02 2.39 -4.73
CA VAL A 276 2.96 1.28 -4.96
C VAL A 276 2.79 0.28 -3.84
N TRP A 277 2.41 -0.95 -4.20
CA TRP A 277 2.01 -1.96 -3.23
C TRP A 277 2.91 -3.18 -3.32
N PHE A 278 3.54 -3.52 -2.21
CA PHE A 278 4.45 -4.65 -2.09
C PHE A 278 3.72 -5.84 -1.48
N CYS A 279 3.70 -6.97 -2.19
CA CYS A 279 3.08 -8.23 -1.79
C CYS A 279 4.17 -9.30 -1.69
N ASP A 280 4.48 -9.77 -0.50
CA ASP A 280 5.39 -10.90 -0.29
C ASP A 280 4.60 -12.21 -0.45
N LEU A 281 4.95 -12.99 -1.49
CA LEU A 281 4.33 -14.27 -1.80
C LEU A 281 5.17 -15.47 -1.34
N ALA A 282 6.14 -15.24 -0.44
CA ALA A 282 7.03 -16.29 0.05
C ALA A 282 6.27 -17.49 0.65
N GLU A 283 5.09 -17.30 1.18
CA GLU A 283 4.26 -18.33 1.82
C GLU A 283 3.15 -18.87 0.92
N ALA A 284 2.89 -18.22 -0.22
CA ALA A 284 1.87 -18.65 -1.16
C ALA A 284 2.23 -20.01 -1.77
N ARG A 285 1.27 -20.94 -1.79
CA ARG A 285 1.43 -22.30 -2.33
C ARG A 285 0.49 -22.62 -3.47
N GLY A 286 -0.39 -21.68 -3.80
CA GLY A 286 -1.38 -21.86 -4.85
C GLY A 286 -2.09 -20.56 -5.19
N GLU A 287 -3.03 -20.68 -6.11
CA GLU A 287 -3.79 -19.58 -6.70
C GLU A 287 -4.51 -18.72 -5.66
N LEU A 288 -5.22 -19.36 -4.73
CA LEU A 288 -5.97 -18.65 -3.69
C LEU A 288 -5.08 -17.88 -2.72
N ASP A 289 -3.85 -18.38 -2.46
CA ASP A 289 -2.93 -17.68 -1.57
C ASP A 289 -2.40 -16.39 -2.21
N VAL A 290 -2.15 -16.41 -3.52
CA VAL A 290 -1.77 -15.20 -4.28
C VAL A 290 -2.89 -14.17 -4.21
N VAL A 291 -4.12 -14.61 -4.50
CA VAL A 291 -5.29 -13.73 -4.48
C VAL A 291 -5.52 -13.13 -3.10
N ARG A 292 -5.41 -13.93 -2.05
CA ARG A 292 -5.56 -13.48 -0.65
C ARG A 292 -4.48 -12.49 -0.26
N THR A 293 -3.21 -12.77 -0.58
CA THR A 293 -2.10 -11.88 -0.23
C THR A 293 -2.28 -10.52 -0.91
N VAL A 294 -2.58 -10.50 -2.20
CA VAL A 294 -2.82 -9.26 -2.93
C VAL A 294 -4.08 -8.55 -2.40
N GLY A 295 -5.16 -9.29 -2.15
CA GLY A 295 -6.40 -8.75 -1.56
C GLY A 295 -6.17 -8.12 -0.19
N THR A 296 -5.41 -8.79 0.68
CA THR A 296 -5.06 -8.27 2.02
C THR A 296 -4.25 -6.98 1.94
N VAL A 297 -3.20 -6.97 1.11
CA VAL A 297 -2.35 -5.78 0.93
C VAL A 297 -3.16 -4.61 0.39
N LEU A 298 -4.08 -4.85 -0.53
CA LEU A 298 -4.93 -3.85 -1.13
C LEU A 298 -6.20 -3.57 -0.30
N GLN A 299 -6.40 -4.30 0.78
CA GLN A 299 -7.58 -4.24 1.64
C GLN A 299 -8.88 -4.43 0.83
N VAL A 300 -8.88 -5.42 -0.09
CA VAL A 300 -10.03 -5.81 -0.89
C VAL A 300 -10.69 -7.02 -0.23
N PRO A 301 -11.93 -6.95 0.23
CA PRO A 301 -12.66 -8.11 0.69
C PRO A 301 -12.91 -9.06 -0.48
N LEU A 302 -12.51 -10.30 -0.32
CA LEU A 302 -12.73 -11.35 -1.30
C LEU A 302 -13.98 -12.14 -0.85
N GLU A 303 -15.13 -11.71 -1.35
CA GLU A 303 -16.43 -12.28 -1.01
C GLU A 303 -16.70 -13.61 -1.73
N THR A 304 -17.87 -14.22 -1.48
CA THR A 304 -18.34 -15.44 -2.12
C THR A 304 -18.47 -15.26 -3.63
N GLY A 305 -17.74 -16.05 -4.40
CA GLY A 305 -17.68 -15.99 -5.85
C GLY A 305 -16.33 -16.48 -6.36
N ASP A 306 -15.96 -16.08 -7.56
CA ASP A 306 -14.62 -16.29 -8.08
C ASP A 306 -13.66 -15.21 -7.52
N PRO A 307 -12.79 -15.54 -6.55
CA PRO A 307 -11.92 -14.53 -5.90
C PRO A 307 -10.96 -13.86 -6.87
N ILE A 308 -10.59 -14.54 -7.98
CA ILE A 308 -9.70 -14.00 -9.02
C ILE A 308 -10.44 -12.90 -9.79
N ALA A 309 -11.69 -13.18 -10.18
CA ALA A 309 -12.52 -12.20 -10.88
C ALA A 309 -12.83 -11.00 -9.98
N THR A 310 -13.18 -11.22 -8.72
CA THR A 310 -13.46 -10.16 -7.74
C THR A 310 -12.25 -9.24 -7.56
N LEU A 311 -11.05 -9.80 -7.41
CA LEU A 311 -9.83 -8.99 -7.30
C LEU A 311 -9.51 -8.27 -8.62
N ALA A 312 -9.74 -8.91 -9.78
CA ALA A 312 -9.56 -8.29 -11.08
C ALA A 312 -10.44 -7.04 -11.26
N GLU A 313 -11.70 -7.11 -10.83
CA GLU A 313 -12.63 -5.99 -10.86
C GLU A 313 -12.22 -4.87 -9.90
N ALA A 314 -11.82 -5.21 -8.68
CA ALA A 314 -11.30 -4.25 -7.73
C ALA A 314 -10.05 -3.52 -8.27
N LEU A 315 -9.17 -4.24 -8.95
CA LEU A 315 -7.98 -3.69 -9.59
C LEU A 315 -8.32 -2.81 -10.79
N ALA A 316 -9.32 -3.17 -11.59
CA ALA A 316 -9.74 -2.40 -12.77
C ALA A 316 -10.23 -0.99 -12.44
N HIS A 317 -10.84 -0.82 -11.27
CA HIS A 317 -11.35 0.47 -10.79
C HIS A 317 -10.31 1.34 -10.07
N ARG A 318 -9.11 0.82 -9.83
CA ARG A 318 -8.02 1.60 -9.25
C ARG A 318 -7.28 2.38 -10.34
N GLY A 319 -6.77 3.57 -9.99
CA GLY A 319 -5.97 4.38 -10.89
C GLY A 319 -4.61 3.73 -11.24
N ARG A 320 -3.78 4.45 -11.98
CA ARG A 320 -2.44 3.97 -12.37
C ARG A 320 -1.60 3.65 -11.13
N MET A 321 -1.33 2.36 -10.91
CA MET A 321 -0.62 1.85 -9.73
C MET A 321 0.41 0.79 -10.11
N LEU A 322 1.34 0.53 -9.19
CA LEU A 322 2.32 -0.54 -9.31
C LEU A 322 2.10 -1.59 -8.21
N LEU A 323 1.95 -2.83 -8.60
CA LEU A 323 1.98 -3.98 -7.70
C LEU A 323 3.33 -4.71 -7.84
N ILE A 324 4.01 -4.85 -6.72
CA ILE A 324 5.26 -5.62 -6.63
C ILE A 324 4.92 -6.96 -6.00
N LEU A 325 5.05 -8.04 -6.77
CA LEU A 325 4.85 -9.42 -6.32
C LEU A 325 6.21 -10.06 -6.08
N ASP A 326 6.58 -10.22 -4.82
CA ASP A 326 7.89 -10.77 -4.45
C ASP A 326 7.81 -12.28 -4.19
N ASN A 327 8.88 -13.02 -4.53
CA ASN A 327 9.01 -14.47 -4.35
C ASN A 327 7.99 -15.33 -5.14
N PHE A 328 7.74 -15.00 -6.40
CA PHE A 328 6.75 -15.71 -7.24
C PHE A 328 7.23 -17.10 -7.71
N GLU A 329 8.49 -17.46 -7.51
CA GLU A 329 9.10 -18.72 -8.01
C GLU A 329 8.44 -20.01 -7.56
N GLN A 330 7.71 -19.99 -6.43
CA GLN A 330 7.06 -21.20 -5.89
C GLN A 330 5.69 -21.46 -6.53
N ILE A 331 5.14 -20.49 -7.22
CA ILE A 331 3.77 -20.46 -7.73
C ILE A 331 3.70 -20.02 -9.20
N VAL A 332 4.77 -20.26 -9.95
CA VAL A 332 4.83 -19.87 -11.38
C VAL A 332 3.72 -20.54 -12.19
N ASP A 333 3.35 -21.77 -11.84
CA ASP A 333 2.30 -22.53 -12.52
C ASP A 333 0.92 -21.86 -12.46
N VAL A 334 0.66 -21.00 -11.47
CA VAL A 334 -0.62 -20.27 -11.33
C VAL A 334 -0.59 -18.87 -11.96
N ALA A 335 0.53 -18.46 -12.57
CA ALA A 335 0.65 -17.16 -13.20
C ALA A 335 -0.38 -16.94 -14.34
N ALA A 336 -0.68 -18.00 -15.09
CA ALA A 336 -1.65 -17.97 -16.19
C ALA A 336 -3.09 -17.80 -15.70
N SER A 337 -3.47 -18.41 -14.59
CA SER A 337 -4.82 -18.33 -14.02
C SER A 337 -5.06 -17.10 -13.13
N THR A 338 -3.99 -16.45 -12.67
CA THR A 338 -4.07 -15.25 -11.80
C THR A 338 -3.61 -14.00 -12.53
N LEU A 339 -2.30 -13.81 -12.62
CA LEU A 339 -1.67 -12.58 -13.14
C LEU A 339 -2.06 -12.27 -14.59
N ALA A 340 -2.18 -13.29 -15.45
CA ALA A 340 -2.61 -13.07 -16.84
C ALA A 340 -4.06 -12.56 -16.91
N VAL A 341 -4.96 -13.08 -16.08
CA VAL A 341 -6.36 -12.62 -15.98
C VAL A 341 -6.41 -11.17 -15.51
N TRP A 342 -5.60 -10.81 -14.49
CA TRP A 342 -5.55 -9.44 -13.99
C TRP A 342 -4.94 -8.46 -14.99
N LEU A 343 -3.95 -8.89 -15.75
CA LEU A 343 -3.38 -8.10 -16.84
C LEU A 343 -4.41 -7.73 -17.90
N ASP A 344 -5.32 -8.65 -18.22
CA ASP A 344 -6.36 -8.40 -19.22
C ASP A 344 -7.46 -7.49 -18.67
N LYS A 345 -7.88 -7.66 -17.43
CA LYS A 345 -9.01 -6.94 -16.82
C LYS A 345 -8.64 -5.59 -16.18
N ALA A 346 -7.39 -5.40 -15.74
CA ALA A 346 -6.93 -4.20 -15.03
C ALA A 346 -5.90 -3.40 -15.85
N PRO A 347 -6.31 -2.61 -16.86
CA PRO A 347 -5.39 -1.94 -17.79
C PRO A 347 -4.50 -0.87 -17.16
N ASN A 348 -4.90 -0.31 -16.03
CA ASN A 348 -4.18 0.76 -15.31
C ASN A 348 -3.16 0.22 -14.30
N VAL A 349 -3.13 -1.09 -14.07
CA VAL A 349 -2.22 -1.71 -13.11
C VAL A 349 -0.99 -2.22 -13.84
N SER A 350 0.17 -1.90 -13.28
CA SER A 350 1.47 -2.43 -13.70
C SER A 350 2.01 -3.37 -12.63
N TRP A 351 2.75 -4.39 -13.07
CA TRP A 351 3.21 -5.48 -12.24
C TRP A 351 4.72 -5.60 -12.32
N LEU A 352 5.38 -5.62 -11.17
CA LEU A 352 6.81 -5.92 -11.03
C LEU A 352 6.94 -7.21 -10.22
N VAL A 353 7.39 -8.26 -10.85
CA VAL A 353 7.46 -9.59 -10.23
C VAL A 353 8.91 -9.97 -9.98
N THR A 354 9.22 -10.52 -8.82
CA THR A 354 10.51 -11.17 -8.59
C THR A 354 10.33 -12.69 -8.63
N SER A 355 11.18 -13.36 -9.38
CA SER A 355 11.16 -14.81 -9.53
C SER A 355 12.57 -15.35 -9.80
N ARG A 356 12.79 -16.66 -9.66
CA ARG A 356 14.03 -17.30 -10.10
C ARG A 356 13.99 -17.66 -11.59
N GLN A 357 12.80 -17.76 -12.14
CA GLN A 357 12.54 -18.10 -13.55
C GLN A 357 11.48 -17.15 -14.12
N ARG A 358 11.36 -17.14 -15.45
CA ARG A 358 10.30 -16.41 -16.17
C ARG A 358 8.92 -17.02 -15.85
N LEU A 359 7.87 -16.20 -16.02
CA LEU A 359 6.49 -16.62 -15.78
C LEU A 359 5.82 -17.24 -16.99
N ASP A 360 6.39 -17.04 -18.19
CA ASP A 360 5.89 -17.53 -19.48
C ASP A 360 4.47 -17.09 -19.83
N ILE A 361 4.11 -15.86 -19.44
CA ILE A 361 2.82 -15.25 -19.79
C ILE A 361 2.97 -14.14 -20.83
N ARG A 362 1.91 -13.93 -21.60
CA ARG A 362 1.90 -12.96 -22.70
C ARG A 362 2.10 -11.53 -22.17
N GLY A 363 3.03 -10.79 -22.77
CA GLY A 363 3.32 -9.40 -22.39
C GLY A 363 4.40 -9.24 -21.32
N GLU A 364 4.94 -10.33 -20.79
CA GLU A 364 6.07 -10.33 -19.88
C GLU A 364 7.32 -9.68 -20.49
N ARG A 365 7.96 -8.79 -19.70
CA ARG A 365 9.29 -8.25 -20.02
C ARG A 365 10.28 -8.68 -18.96
N LEU A 366 11.35 -9.32 -19.39
CA LEU A 366 12.34 -9.92 -18.50
C LEU A 366 13.51 -8.96 -18.23
N VAL A 367 13.82 -8.73 -16.97
CA VAL A 367 15.04 -8.08 -16.51
C VAL A 367 15.85 -9.10 -15.72
N VAL A 368 16.95 -9.58 -16.32
CA VAL A 368 17.84 -10.53 -15.64
C VAL A 368 18.66 -9.77 -14.59
N VAL A 369 18.64 -10.27 -13.37
CA VAL A 369 19.36 -9.74 -12.20
C VAL A 369 20.53 -10.67 -11.89
N ASP A 370 21.65 -10.42 -12.55
CA ASP A 370 22.90 -11.13 -12.31
C ASP A 370 23.50 -10.77 -10.94
N PRO A 371 24.50 -11.53 -10.42
CA PRO A 371 25.30 -11.09 -9.29
C PRO A 371 25.92 -9.71 -9.50
N LEU A 372 26.38 -9.05 -8.44
CA LEU A 372 27.08 -7.77 -8.57
C LEU A 372 28.40 -7.93 -9.35
N PRO A 373 28.85 -6.89 -10.09
CA PRO A 373 30.11 -6.94 -10.83
C PRO A 373 31.29 -7.33 -9.93
N LEU A 374 32.10 -8.27 -10.42
CA LEU A 374 33.29 -8.69 -9.71
C LEU A 374 34.46 -7.74 -9.98
N PRO A 375 35.30 -7.44 -8.98
CA PRO A 375 36.53 -6.68 -9.17
C PRO A 375 37.58 -7.53 -9.88
N GLU A 376 38.50 -6.92 -10.63
CA GLU A 376 39.69 -7.57 -11.16
C GLU A 376 40.82 -7.55 -10.12
N GLU A 377 41.71 -8.57 -10.14
CA GLU A 377 42.83 -8.63 -9.19
C GLU A 377 43.88 -7.53 -9.48
N SER A 378 43.87 -7.00 -10.68
CA SER A 378 44.75 -5.88 -11.14
C SER A 378 44.22 -4.50 -10.83
N ASP A 379 43.00 -4.39 -10.34
CA ASP A 379 42.36 -3.09 -10.06
C ASP A 379 43.08 -2.33 -8.93
N GLY A 380 43.31 -1.06 -9.14
CA GLY A 380 43.87 -0.16 -8.12
C GLY A 380 42.84 0.11 -6.99
N LEU A 381 43.33 0.53 -5.83
CA LEU A 381 42.48 0.72 -4.63
C LEU A 381 41.26 1.64 -4.85
N ALA A 382 41.44 2.72 -5.66
CA ALA A 382 40.35 3.64 -6.00
C ALA A 382 39.24 2.96 -6.81
N THR A 383 39.60 2.17 -7.82
CA THR A 383 38.68 1.39 -8.65
C THR A 383 37.94 0.32 -7.81
N LEU A 384 38.66 -0.32 -6.89
CA LEU A 384 38.10 -1.31 -5.98
C LEU A 384 37.06 -0.71 -5.04
N GLN A 385 37.28 0.51 -4.56
CA GLN A 385 36.31 1.23 -3.70
C GLN A 385 35.00 1.57 -4.45
N GLU A 386 35.08 1.81 -5.76
CA GLU A 386 33.91 2.07 -6.61
C GLU A 386 33.18 0.79 -7.05
N ASN A 387 33.82 -0.37 -6.91
CA ASN A 387 33.22 -1.64 -7.28
C ASN A 387 32.04 -1.99 -6.35
N PRO A 388 30.83 -2.25 -6.87
CA PRO A 388 29.63 -2.49 -6.06
C PRO A 388 29.75 -3.67 -5.08
N SER A 389 30.42 -4.76 -5.48
CA SER A 389 30.62 -5.94 -4.62
C SER A 389 31.56 -5.67 -3.47
N VAL A 390 32.65 -4.95 -3.74
CA VAL A 390 33.61 -4.50 -2.72
C VAL A 390 32.98 -3.48 -1.80
N GLY A 391 32.27 -2.49 -2.36
CA GLY A 391 31.55 -1.46 -1.61
C GLY A 391 30.53 -2.06 -0.63
N LEU A 392 29.77 -3.06 -1.07
CA LEU A 392 28.83 -3.78 -0.21
C LEU A 392 29.57 -4.50 0.94
N PHE A 393 30.66 -5.21 0.65
CA PHE A 393 31.46 -5.89 1.68
C PHE A 393 31.99 -4.91 2.71
N VAL A 394 32.62 -3.81 2.25
CA VAL A 394 33.21 -2.78 3.10
C VAL A 394 32.15 -2.13 4.01
N ALA A 395 31.01 -1.72 3.43
CA ALA A 395 29.96 -1.08 4.19
C ALA A 395 29.39 -2.02 5.28
N ARG A 396 29.20 -3.31 4.96
CA ARG A 396 28.74 -4.30 5.93
C ARG A 396 29.78 -4.62 6.99
N ALA A 397 31.05 -4.75 6.60
CA ALA A 397 32.17 -4.95 7.51
C ALA A 397 32.30 -3.78 8.50
N GLN A 398 32.14 -2.55 8.03
CA GLN A 398 32.16 -1.33 8.87
C GLN A 398 30.96 -1.24 9.81
N ALA A 399 29.77 -1.70 9.37
CA ALA A 399 28.58 -1.73 10.21
C ALA A 399 28.76 -2.63 11.45
N VAL A 400 29.45 -3.79 11.30
CA VAL A 400 29.70 -4.72 12.42
C VAL A 400 31.04 -4.44 13.15
N GLN A 401 31.99 -3.81 12.49
CA GLN A 401 33.29 -3.41 13.04
C GLN A 401 33.65 -1.98 12.57
N PRO A 402 33.24 -0.94 13.29
CA PRO A 402 33.45 0.47 12.87
C PRO A 402 34.91 0.86 12.61
N ARG A 403 35.87 0.11 13.13
CA ARG A 403 37.30 0.33 12.92
C ARG A 403 37.85 -0.39 11.68
N PHE A 404 37.02 -1.14 10.94
CA PHE A 404 37.44 -1.80 9.71
C PHE A 404 37.85 -0.76 8.66
N ARG A 405 39.07 -0.87 8.16
CA ARG A 405 39.59 -0.02 7.07
C ARG A 405 39.87 -0.89 5.86
N PHE A 406 39.42 -0.44 4.71
CA PHE A 406 39.75 -1.04 3.44
C PHE A 406 41.01 -0.32 2.90
N ASP A 407 42.13 -0.99 3.00
CA ASP A 407 43.46 -0.51 2.59
C ASP A 407 44.19 -1.59 1.77
N ASP A 408 45.37 -1.29 1.25
CA ASP A 408 46.17 -2.20 0.43
C ASP A 408 46.46 -3.54 1.11
N LYS A 409 46.44 -3.61 2.45
CA LYS A 409 46.76 -4.84 3.20
C LYS A 409 45.60 -5.85 3.19
N VAL A 410 44.37 -5.35 3.07
CA VAL A 410 43.17 -6.20 3.09
C VAL A 410 42.48 -6.29 1.73
N ALA A 411 42.82 -5.39 0.80
CA ALA A 411 42.17 -5.30 -0.52
C ALA A 411 42.26 -6.63 -1.29
N ALA A 412 43.42 -7.22 -1.39
CA ALA A 412 43.63 -8.50 -2.09
C ALA A 412 42.79 -9.64 -1.49
N ASP A 413 42.68 -9.72 -0.17
CA ASP A 413 41.89 -10.76 0.51
C ASP A 413 40.37 -10.53 0.29
N VAL A 414 39.92 -9.28 0.32
CA VAL A 414 38.52 -8.91 0.06
C VAL A 414 38.14 -9.18 -1.38
N VAL A 415 38.99 -8.82 -2.34
CA VAL A 415 38.78 -9.09 -3.78
C VAL A 415 38.61 -10.60 -4.00
N ARG A 416 39.53 -11.41 -3.49
CA ARG A 416 39.45 -12.87 -3.60
C ARG A 416 38.19 -13.44 -2.92
N LEU A 417 37.84 -12.90 -1.76
CA LEU A 417 36.64 -13.33 -1.03
C LEU A 417 35.36 -13.03 -1.81
N VAL A 418 35.21 -11.81 -2.33
CA VAL A 418 34.06 -11.37 -3.13
C VAL A 418 33.95 -12.18 -4.43
N ARG A 419 35.07 -12.50 -5.07
CA ARG A 419 35.10 -13.38 -6.25
C ARG A 419 34.70 -14.83 -5.93
N LEU A 420 35.14 -15.38 -4.80
CA LEU A 420 34.73 -16.71 -4.33
C LEU A 420 33.24 -16.78 -3.94
N LEU A 421 32.64 -15.66 -3.61
CA LEU A 421 31.21 -15.50 -3.33
C LEU A 421 30.40 -15.19 -4.58
N ASP A 422 31.01 -15.26 -5.77
CA ASP A 422 30.40 -15.01 -7.08
C ASP A 422 29.67 -13.64 -7.18
N GLY A 423 30.03 -12.66 -6.38
CA GLY A 423 29.34 -11.35 -6.33
C GLY A 423 27.92 -11.42 -5.81
N LEU A 424 27.49 -12.52 -5.17
CA LEU A 424 26.15 -12.65 -4.63
C LEU A 424 25.97 -11.77 -3.38
N PRO A 425 25.06 -10.75 -3.40
CA PRO A 425 24.89 -9.83 -2.28
C PRO A 425 24.70 -10.50 -0.93
N LEU A 426 23.79 -11.47 -0.83
CA LEU A 426 23.53 -12.18 0.43
C LEU A 426 24.79 -12.89 0.94
N ALA A 427 25.52 -13.56 0.06
CA ALA A 427 26.74 -14.26 0.44
C ALA A 427 27.85 -13.28 0.90
N ILE A 428 27.96 -12.11 0.23
CA ILE A 428 28.88 -11.05 0.62
C ILE A 428 28.52 -10.49 1.99
N GLU A 429 27.25 -10.23 2.26
CA GLU A 429 26.76 -9.73 3.55
C GLU A 429 27.06 -10.71 4.68
N LEU A 430 26.76 -12.00 4.48
CA LEU A 430 27.06 -13.05 5.47
C LEU A 430 28.56 -13.18 5.76
N ALA A 431 29.39 -13.06 4.72
CA ALA A 431 30.85 -13.11 4.90
C ALA A 431 31.37 -11.86 5.60
N ALA A 432 30.90 -10.67 5.20
CA ALA A 432 31.30 -9.40 5.80
C ALA A 432 30.92 -9.30 7.29
N ALA A 433 29.77 -9.86 7.69
CA ALA A 433 29.36 -9.93 9.10
C ALA A 433 30.39 -10.68 9.99
N ARG A 434 31.19 -11.59 9.39
CA ARG A 434 32.23 -12.34 10.11
C ARG A 434 33.50 -11.53 10.39
N VAL A 435 33.65 -10.36 9.77
CA VAL A 435 34.82 -9.48 10.00
C VAL A 435 34.92 -9.06 11.48
N ARG A 436 33.82 -9.07 12.21
CA ARG A 436 33.79 -8.81 13.66
C ARG A 436 34.71 -9.79 14.43
N VAL A 437 34.80 -11.06 14.00
CA VAL A 437 35.50 -12.11 14.72
C VAL A 437 36.77 -12.57 13.98
N LEU A 438 36.75 -12.56 12.65
CA LEU A 438 37.82 -13.09 11.81
C LEU A 438 38.28 -12.03 10.77
N PRO A 439 39.58 -11.77 10.61
CA PRO A 439 40.06 -10.93 9.53
C PRO A 439 39.77 -11.57 8.16
N PRO A 440 39.61 -10.77 7.07
CA PRO A 440 39.29 -11.28 5.72
C PRO A 440 40.15 -12.44 5.26
N LYS A 441 41.43 -12.40 5.53
CA LYS A 441 42.38 -13.50 5.23
C LYS A 441 42.00 -14.85 5.86
N ARG A 442 41.53 -14.86 7.12
CA ARG A 442 41.10 -16.10 7.80
C ARG A 442 39.74 -16.57 7.31
N ILE A 443 38.86 -15.65 6.95
CA ILE A 443 37.56 -15.98 6.30
C ILE A 443 37.88 -16.69 4.98
N LEU A 444 38.70 -16.09 4.13
CA LEU A 444 39.11 -16.62 2.83
C LEU A 444 39.72 -18.05 2.96
N HIS A 445 40.63 -18.25 3.92
CA HIS A 445 41.25 -19.55 4.11
C HIS A 445 40.25 -20.66 4.49
N ARG A 446 39.25 -20.35 5.29
CA ARG A 446 38.18 -21.31 5.66
C ARG A 446 37.25 -21.61 4.52
N MET A 447 36.92 -20.62 3.68
CA MET A 447 36.10 -20.83 2.49
C MET A 447 36.79 -21.69 1.42
N ASN A 448 38.07 -21.48 1.20
CA ASN A 448 38.85 -22.31 0.26
C ASN A 448 38.82 -23.81 0.58
N ARG A 449 38.89 -24.20 1.86
CA ARG A 449 38.85 -25.62 2.26
C ARG A 449 37.49 -26.27 2.01
N ARG A 450 36.38 -25.54 2.02
CA ARG A 450 35.02 -26.06 1.78
C ARG A 450 34.64 -26.05 0.31
N PHE A 451 35.01 -25.03 -0.44
CA PHE A 451 34.78 -24.97 -1.87
C PHE A 451 35.53 -26.07 -2.62
N ASP A 452 36.69 -26.50 -2.16
CA ASP A 452 37.42 -27.62 -2.75
C ASP A 452 36.69 -28.96 -2.57
N LEU A 453 36.00 -29.19 -1.46
CA LEU A 453 35.14 -30.34 -1.24
C LEU A 453 33.87 -30.34 -2.11
N LEU A 454 33.29 -29.17 -2.45
CA LEU A 454 32.12 -29.04 -3.29
C LEU A 454 32.42 -29.11 -4.79
N ARG A 455 33.67 -28.87 -5.23
CA ARG A 455 34.10 -29.05 -6.63
C ARG A 455 34.17 -30.51 -7.05
N GLY A 456 34.14 -31.46 -6.11
CA GLY A 456 34.20 -32.90 -6.39
C GLY A 456 32.98 -33.55 -7.03
N GLN A 457 31.81 -32.87 -7.09
CA GLN A 457 30.58 -33.37 -7.74
C GLN A 457 30.23 -32.52 -8.97
N ARG A 458 30.72 -32.97 -10.15
CA ARG A 458 30.42 -32.38 -11.44
C ARG A 458 28.97 -32.68 -11.87
N GLY A 459 28.04 -31.67 -11.69
CA GLY A 459 26.71 -31.66 -12.27
C GLY A 459 26.40 -30.30 -12.92
N ARG A 460 26.14 -30.29 -14.22
CA ARG A 460 25.73 -29.08 -14.96
C ARG A 460 24.43 -28.51 -14.32
N GLY A 461 24.47 -27.31 -13.79
CA GLY A 461 23.30 -26.55 -13.28
C GLY A 461 23.21 -26.37 -11.76
N GLN A 462 23.99 -27.10 -10.94
CA GLN A 462 23.91 -27.01 -9.46
C GLN A 462 24.93 -26.05 -8.79
N GLY A 463 25.81 -25.41 -9.56
CA GLY A 463 26.94 -24.67 -9.01
C GLY A 463 26.57 -23.43 -8.17
N ARG A 464 25.53 -22.68 -8.54
CA ARG A 464 25.15 -21.42 -7.87
C ARG A 464 24.32 -21.63 -6.61
N GLN A 465 23.41 -22.61 -6.58
CA GLN A 465 22.69 -23.01 -5.37
C GLN A 465 23.60 -23.67 -4.34
N ALA A 466 24.63 -24.43 -4.79
CA ALA A 466 25.64 -24.98 -3.94
C ALA A 466 26.45 -23.91 -3.20
N THR A 467 26.71 -22.76 -3.82
CA THR A 467 27.47 -21.65 -3.23
C THR A 467 26.69 -20.94 -2.11
N LEU A 468 25.42 -20.67 -2.31
CA LEU A 468 24.57 -20.06 -1.26
C LEU A 468 24.37 -21.03 -0.08
N LYS A 469 24.06 -22.31 -0.36
CA LYS A 469 23.96 -23.33 0.68
C LYS A 469 25.28 -23.48 1.43
N GLY A 470 26.42 -23.52 0.72
CA GLY A 470 27.73 -23.57 1.35
C GLY A 470 28.05 -22.36 2.24
N THR A 471 27.56 -21.18 1.88
CA THR A 471 27.71 -19.98 2.70
C THR A 471 26.84 -20.06 3.96
N ILE A 472 25.61 -20.54 3.84
CA ILE A 472 24.71 -20.73 4.99
C ILE A 472 25.24 -21.86 5.88
N ASP A 473 25.69 -23.03 5.31
CA ASP A 473 26.32 -24.11 6.05
C ASP A 473 27.53 -23.61 6.83
N TRP A 474 28.37 -22.79 6.20
CA TRP A 474 29.51 -22.21 6.90
C TRP A 474 29.10 -21.29 8.05
N SER A 475 28.02 -20.47 7.87
CA SER A 475 27.47 -19.64 8.95
C SER A 475 26.90 -20.50 10.07
N TRP A 476 26.17 -21.57 9.72
CA TRP A 476 25.62 -22.55 10.65
C TRP A 476 26.70 -23.23 11.51
N ASP A 477 27.81 -23.63 10.88
CA ASP A 477 28.89 -24.33 11.61
C ASP A 477 29.67 -23.42 12.57
N LEU A 478 29.55 -22.09 12.40
CA LEU A 478 30.16 -21.12 13.33
C LEU A 478 29.28 -20.85 14.54
N LEU A 479 28.00 -21.24 14.49
CA LEU A 479 27.08 -21.09 15.60
C LEU A 479 27.43 -22.01 16.74
N ALA A 480 27.24 -21.56 17.98
CA ALA A 480 27.22 -22.38 19.15
C ALA A 480 26.04 -23.39 19.07
N PRO A 481 26.10 -24.54 19.78
CA PRO A 481 25.02 -25.54 19.74
C PRO A 481 23.63 -24.95 20.08
N HIS A 482 23.51 -24.13 21.11
CA HIS A 482 22.27 -23.45 21.49
C HIS A 482 21.79 -22.44 20.43
N GLU A 483 22.70 -21.73 19.74
CA GLU A 483 22.35 -20.81 18.66
C GLU A 483 21.80 -21.55 17.43
N ARG A 484 22.33 -22.75 17.12
CA ARG A 484 21.81 -23.66 16.10
C ARG A 484 20.39 -24.09 16.42
N ALA A 485 20.14 -24.46 17.67
CA ALA A 485 18.82 -24.87 18.14
C ALA A 485 17.83 -23.71 18.07
N ALA A 486 18.20 -22.52 18.54
CA ALA A 486 17.38 -21.32 18.46
C ALA A 486 17.04 -20.97 17.02
N LEU A 487 18.03 -20.91 16.11
CA LEU A 487 17.80 -20.59 14.70
C LEU A 487 16.87 -21.62 14.04
N ALA A 488 17.05 -22.91 14.36
CA ALA A 488 16.19 -23.96 13.82
C ALA A 488 14.76 -23.84 14.32
N GLN A 489 14.54 -23.59 15.61
CA GLN A 489 13.22 -23.38 16.20
C GLN A 489 12.54 -22.11 15.68
N CYS A 490 13.28 -21.02 15.35
CA CYS A 490 12.71 -19.85 14.71
C CYS A 490 12.02 -20.16 13.35
N SER A 491 12.25 -21.33 12.77
CA SER A 491 11.59 -21.73 11.51
C SER A 491 10.10 -22.09 11.66
N VAL A 492 9.54 -22.13 12.87
CA VAL A 492 8.09 -22.35 13.05
C VAL A 492 7.28 -21.07 12.90
N PHE A 493 7.91 -19.90 13.03
CA PHE A 493 7.25 -18.62 12.86
C PHE A 493 6.97 -18.31 11.40
N GLU A 494 5.79 -17.75 11.13
CA GLU A 494 5.37 -17.25 9.83
C GLU A 494 5.15 -15.73 9.94
N GLY A 495 5.65 -14.95 8.96
CA GLY A 495 5.51 -13.49 8.99
C GLY A 495 6.37 -12.72 10.02
N GLY A 496 7.25 -13.40 10.75
CA GLY A 496 8.09 -12.81 11.79
C GLY A 496 7.51 -12.97 13.21
N PHE A 497 8.27 -12.52 14.22
CA PHE A 497 7.92 -12.68 15.63
C PHE A 497 8.49 -11.52 16.46
N ASP A 498 7.91 -11.27 17.61
CA ASP A 498 8.45 -10.37 18.63
C ASP A 498 9.31 -11.12 19.65
N LEU A 499 9.79 -10.38 20.64
CA LEU A 499 10.67 -10.94 21.66
C LEU A 499 9.93 -11.93 22.57
N GLU A 500 8.69 -11.60 22.94
CA GLU A 500 7.87 -12.44 23.82
C GLU A 500 7.55 -13.78 23.15
N ALA A 501 7.26 -13.77 21.84
CA ALA A 501 7.08 -14.99 21.06
C ALA A 501 8.36 -15.81 20.99
N ALA A 502 9.52 -15.16 20.82
CA ALA A 502 10.81 -15.84 20.82
C ALA A 502 11.07 -16.55 22.15
N GLU A 503 10.83 -15.87 23.28
CA GLU A 503 10.99 -16.46 24.63
C GLU A 503 10.02 -17.62 24.89
N ALA A 504 8.79 -17.53 24.37
CA ALA A 504 7.79 -18.58 24.54
C ALA A 504 8.07 -19.84 23.68
N VAL A 505 8.70 -19.68 22.52
CA VAL A 505 8.85 -20.75 21.53
C VAL A 505 10.23 -21.39 21.56
N ILE A 506 11.28 -20.61 21.77
CA ILE A 506 12.68 -21.11 21.76
C ILE A 506 12.97 -21.78 23.09
N ASP A 507 13.14 -23.10 23.03
CA ASP A 507 13.56 -23.89 24.17
C ASP A 507 15.06 -24.19 24.11
N LEU A 508 15.79 -23.68 25.07
CA LEU A 508 17.23 -23.87 25.25
C LEU A 508 17.56 -24.72 26.49
N SER A 509 16.56 -25.34 27.13
CA SER A 509 16.76 -26.19 28.34
C SER A 509 17.78 -27.34 28.16
N PRO A 510 17.96 -27.92 26.93
CA PRO A 510 19.02 -28.92 26.72
C PRO A 510 20.46 -28.36 26.77
N TRP A 511 20.61 -27.02 26.92
CA TRP A 511 21.92 -26.36 27.05
C TRP A 511 21.97 -25.51 28.32
N PRO A 512 22.30 -26.06 29.51
CA PRO A 512 22.23 -25.35 30.79
C PRO A 512 23.03 -24.02 30.88
N ASP A 513 24.10 -23.93 30.09
CA ASP A 513 24.97 -22.76 30.03
C ASP A 513 24.56 -21.78 28.89
N ALA A 514 23.43 -22.00 28.22
CA ALA A 514 22.98 -21.14 27.18
C ALA A 514 22.54 -19.77 27.74
N PRO A 515 22.81 -18.66 27.04
CA PRO A 515 22.21 -17.39 27.36
C PRO A 515 20.67 -17.44 27.20
N TRP A 516 20.02 -16.43 27.73
CA TRP A 516 18.56 -16.30 27.54
C TRP A 516 18.16 -16.28 26.04
N PRO A 517 16.96 -16.77 25.68
CA PRO A 517 16.49 -16.77 24.27
C PRO A 517 16.65 -15.41 23.57
N MET A 518 16.34 -14.32 24.27
CA MET A 518 16.57 -12.95 23.80
C MET A 518 18.01 -12.67 23.37
N ASP A 519 18.97 -12.97 24.24
CA ASP A 519 20.41 -12.75 23.97
C ASP A 519 20.88 -13.61 22.79
N THR A 520 20.30 -14.81 22.67
CA THR A 520 20.58 -15.73 21.56
C THR A 520 20.02 -15.20 20.24
N VAL A 521 18.80 -14.63 20.24
CA VAL A 521 18.20 -14.00 19.06
C VAL A 521 19.02 -12.76 18.66
N GLU A 522 19.45 -11.92 19.62
CA GLU A 522 20.33 -10.78 19.35
C GLU A 522 21.65 -11.22 18.72
N SER A 523 22.27 -12.30 19.23
CA SER A 523 23.45 -12.88 18.61
C SER A 523 23.19 -13.34 17.17
N LEU A 524 22.05 -13.94 16.88
CA LEU A 524 21.66 -14.35 15.52
C LEU A 524 21.41 -13.15 14.60
N VAL A 525 20.89 -12.02 15.14
CA VAL A 525 20.76 -10.75 14.39
C VAL A 525 22.15 -10.19 14.07
N ASP A 526 23.02 -10.13 15.03
CA ASP A 526 24.43 -9.72 14.84
C ASP A 526 25.14 -10.56 13.77
N GLN A 527 24.78 -11.81 13.66
CA GLN A 527 25.30 -12.74 12.67
C GLN A 527 24.59 -12.66 11.32
N SER A 528 23.59 -11.75 11.16
CA SER A 528 22.78 -11.55 9.96
C SER A 528 21.97 -12.78 9.51
N LEU A 529 21.68 -13.70 10.44
CA LEU A 529 20.84 -14.86 10.23
C LEU A 529 19.38 -14.58 10.58
N VAL A 530 19.14 -13.67 11.51
CA VAL A 530 17.83 -13.11 11.85
C VAL A 530 17.86 -11.61 11.53
N ARG A 531 16.75 -11.07 11.06
CA ARG A 531 16.58 -9.63 10.80
C ARG A 531 15.85 -8.99 11.97
N ALA A 532 16.35 -7.85 12.43
CA ALA A 532 15.61 -6.97 13.32
C ALA A 532 14.89 -5.90 12.48
N ILE A 533 13.58 -5.80 12.61
CA ILE A 533 12.70 -4.88 11.89
C ILE A 533 12.07 -3.94 12.91
N PRO A 534 12.62 -2.71 13.12
CA PRO A 534 12.00 -1.75 14.02
C PRO A 534 10.65 -1.31 13.47
N LEU A 535 9.63 -1.28 14.32
CA LEU A 535 8.30 -0.78 14.02
C LEU A 535 8.21 0.72 14.30
N PRO A 536 7.18 1.43 13.74
CA PRO A 536 6.99 2.87 13.94
C PRO A 536 6.77 3.27 15.41
N ASP A 537 6.27 2.37 16.24
CA ASP A 537 6.03 2.54 17.68
C ASP A 537 7.30 2.38 18.54
N GLY A 538 8.43 2.03 17.93
CA GLY A 538 9.71 1.82 18.59
C GLY A 538 9.98 0.38 19.00
N GLU A 539 9.02 -0.52 18.84
CA GLU A 539 9.22 -1.95 19.06
C GLU A 539 10.02 -2.59 17.91
N THR A 540 10.57 -3.76 18.14
CA THR A 540 11.36 -4.50 17.15
C THR A 540 10.74 -5.87 16.89
N ARG A 541 10.43 -6.18 15.62
CA ARG A 541 10.10 -7.55 15.19
C ARG A 541 11.32 -8.24 14.61
N PHE A 542 11.35 -9.55 14.75
CA PHE A 542 12.38 -10.40 14.21
C PHE A 542 11.84 -11.24 13.05
N GLY A 543 12.70 -11.62 12.13
CA GLY A 543 12.29 -12.46 11.00
C GLY A 543 13.48 -13.08 10.30
N LEU A 544 13.24 -14.18 9.59
CA LEU A 544 14.27 -14.85 8.80
C LEU A 544 14.16 -14.47 7.32
N PHE A 545 15.30 -14.49 6.63
CA PHE A 545 15.26 -14.55 5.18
C PHE A 545 14.69 -15.90 4.74
N ARG A 546 13.93 -15.94 3.65
CA ARG A 546 13.28 -17.18 3.21
C ARG A 546 14.25 -18.35 3.05
N SER A 547 15.41 -18.11 2.41
CA SER A 547 16.44 -19.14 2.25
C SER A 547 17.02 -19.66 3.58
N ILE A 548 17.04 -18.79 4.61
CA ILE A 548 17.48 -19.16 5.96
C ILE A 548 16.37 -19.89 6.69
N HIS A 549 15.11 -19.44 6.53
CA HIS A 549 13.95 -20.10 7.10
C HIS A 549 13.84 -21.56 6.64
N ASP A 550 13.87 -21.79 5.30
CA ASP A 550 13.81 -23.14 4.74
C ASP A 550 15.00 -24.01 5.20
N TYR A 551 16.20 -23.41 5.21
CA TYR A 551 17.39 -24.08 5.71
C TYR A 551 17.29 -24.44 7.21
N ALA A 552 16.80 -23.51 8.04
CA ALA A 552 16.61 -23.72 9.47
C ALA A 552 15.57 -24.82 9.74
N ARG A 553 14.50 -24.85 8.93
CA ARG A 553 13.46 -25.89 9.01
C ARG A 553 14.01 -27.27 8.61
N ASP A 554 14.81 -27.31 7.53
CA ASP A 554 15.53 -28.58 7.17
C ASP A 554 16.42 -29.05 8.31
N LYS A 555 17.12 -28.12 9.01
CA LYS A 555 17.98 -28.48 10.16
C LYS A 555 17.18 -28.89 11.39
N LEU A 556 16.02 -28.29 11.65
CA LEU A 556 15.15 -28.71 12.75
C LEU A 556 14.64 -30.13 12.55
N THR A 557 14.31 -30.51 11.32
CA THR A 557 13.78 -31.82 10.95
C THR A 557 14.89 -32.90 10.77
N ASP A 558 16.15 -32.50 10.68
CA ASP A 558 17.27 -33.43 10.58
C ASP A 558 17.70 -33.91 11.98
N PRO A 559 17.51 -35.21 12.34
CA PRO A 559 17.85 -35.71 13.67
C PRO A 559 19.32 -35.54 14.06
N SER A 560 20.21 -35.41 13.07
CA SER A 560 21.66 -35.33 13.31
C SER A 560 22.20 -33.89 13.35
N ALA A 561 21.38 -32.88 12.99
CA ALA A 561 21.83 -31.51 12.78
C ALA A 561 22.07 -30.72 14.07
N ILE A 562 21.32 -31.03 15.12
CA ILE A 562 21.34 -30.33 16.42
C ILE A 562 21.66 -31.36 17.50
N ARG A 563 22.55 -30.99 18.42
CA ARG A 563 22.96 -31.84 19.55
C ARG A 563 22.91 -31.03 20.84
N ASP A 564 22.43 -31.66 21.93
CA ASP A 564 22.42 -31.09 23.28
C ASP A 564 23.83 -30.91 23.88
N ALA A 565 23.90 -30.57 25.16
CA ALA A 565 25.15 -30.39 25.91
C ALA A 565 25.92 -31.72 26.08
N GLU A 566 25.24 -32.83 26.15
CA GLU A 566 25.79 -34.18 26.27
C GLU A 566 26.20 -34.79 24.92
N GLY A 567 25.79 -34.14 23.80
CA GLY A 567 26.11 -34.59 22.45
C GLY A 567 25.05 -35.50 21.83
N GLU A 568 23.91 -35.68 22.48
CA GLU A 568 22.77 -36.45 21.98
C GLU A 568 21.97 -35.64 20.94
N PRO A 569 21.39 -36.29 19.93
CA PRO A 569 20.61 -35.59 18.91
C PRO A 569 19.27 -35.10 19.47
N VAL A 570 18.97 -33.82 19.27
CA VAL A 570 17.71 -33.16 19.70
C VAL A 570 16.93 -32.55 18.52
N GLY A 571 17.26 -32.94 17.29
CA GLY A 571 16.51 -32.58 16.04
C GLY A 571 15.56 -33.72 15.66
N GLY A 572 14.77 -33.47 14.61
CA GLY A 572 13.87 -34.48 14.04
C GLY A 572 12.41 -34.00 13.96
N ALA A 573 11.52 -34.93 13.59
CA ALA A 573 10.09 -34.63 13.47
C ALA A 573 9.49 -34.21 14.83
N GLU A 574 9.91 -34.83 15.91
CA GLU A 574 9.46 -34.55 17.28
C GLU A 574 9.87 -33.13 17.72
N ALA A 575 11.09 -32.70 17.43
CA ALA A 575 11.54 -31.34 17.71
C ALA A 575 10.73 -30.26 16.97
N LEU A 576 10.33 -30.54 15.72
CA LEU A 576 9.43 -29.66 14.97
C LEU A 576 8.03 -29.63 15.60
N GLU A 577 7.54 -30.81 16.06
CA GLU A 577 6.23 -30.91 16.70
C GLU A 577 6.20 -30.15 18.03
N GLU A 578 7.17 -30.31 18.88
CA GLU A 578 7.31 -29.61 20.16
C GLU A 578 7.42 -28.10 19.99
N ALA A 579 8.24 -27.62 19.02
CA ALA A 579 8.33 -26.20 18.71
C ALA A 579 7.00 -25.66 18.15
N SER A 580 6.26 -26.47 17.36
CA SER A 580 4.95 -26.11 16.84
C SER A 580 3.88 -26.03 17.93
N ILE A 581 3.94 -26.92 18.96
CA ILE A 581 3.06 -26.86 20.12
C ILE A 581 3.29 -25.57 20.91
N ARG A 582 4.55 -25.23 21.22
CA ARG A 582 4.86 -23.98 21.93
C ARG A 582 4.40 -22.75 21.13
N HIS A 583 4.65 -22.74 19.82
CA HIS A 583 4.17 -21.69 18.91
C HIS A 583 2.65 -21.56 18.93
N ALA A 584 1.91 -22.66 18.78
CA ALA A 584 0.46 -22.65 18.79
C ALA A 584 -0.10 -22.19 20.14
N GLY A 585 0.46 -22.66 21.27
CA GLY A 585 0.08 -22.24 22.62
C GLY A 585 0.31 -20.74 22.86
N HIS A 586 1.45 -20.20 22.39
CA HIS A 586 1.72 -18.77 22.53
C HIS A 586 0.69 -17.90 21.77
N TYR A 587 0.38 -18.24 20.53
CA TYR A 587 -0.55 -17.45 19.71
C TYR A 587 -2.02 -17.70 20.06
N ALA A 588 -2.36 -18.85 20.67
CA ALA A 588 -3.72 -19.14 21.14
C ALA A 588 -4.21 -18.15 22.22
N ARG A 589 -3.32 -17.51 22.97
CA ARG A 589 -3.67 -16.50 23.98
C ARG A 589 -4.49 -15.34 23.39
N TRP A 590 -4.28 -14.97 22.11
CA TRP A 590 -5.05 -13.93 21.44
C TRP A 590 -6.55 -14.24 21.32
N GLY A 591 -6.94 -15.51 21.46
CA GLY A 591 -8.34 -15.95 21.53
C GLY A 591 -8.95 -15.91 22.92
N GLU A 592 -8.18 -15.60 23.95
CA GLU A 592 -8.71 -15.42 25.30
C GLU A 592 -9.57 -14.15 25.41
N LEU A 593 -10.56 -14.16 26.30
CA LEU A 593 -11.51 -13.05 26.40
C LEU A 593 -10.83 -11.74 26.80
N GLU A 594 -9.88 -11.79 27.71
CA GLU A 594 -9.15 -10.60 28.21
C GLU A 594 -8.35 -9.92 27.08
N GLU A 595 -7.75 -10.68 26.17
CA GLU A 595 -7.00 -10.15 25.04
C GLU A 595 -7.93 -9.57 23.95
N LEU A 596 -9.06 -10.26 23.68
CA LEU A 596 -10.05 -9.77 22.73
C LEU A 596 -10.74 -8.48 23.21
N ASP A 597 -10.96 -8.32 24.50
CA ASP A 597 -11.54 -7.10 25.08
C ASP A 597 -10.63 -5.88 24.87
N GLN A 598 -9.29 -6.05 24.81
CA GLN A 598 -8.36 -4.95 24.54
C GLN A 598 -8.55 -4.34 23.14
N LEU A 599 -9.08 -5.09 22.19
CA LEU A 599 -9.35 -4.60 20.82
C LEU A 599 -10.46 -3.54 20.75
N HIS A 600 -11.20 -3.33 21.84
CA HIS A 600 -12.32 -2.39 21.92
C HIS A 600 -12.10 -1.19 22.84
N THR A 601 -11.00 -1.18 23.60
CA THR A 601 -10.71 -0.19 24.63
C THR A 601 -9.64 0.84 24.20
N HIS A 602 -9.30 1.76 25.12
CA HIS A 602 -8.15 2.66 24.90
C HIS A 602 -6.87 1.84 24.69
N GLY A 603 -6.10 2.14 23.64
CA GLY A 603 -4.94 1.33 23.21
C GLY A 603 -5.29 0.25 22.18
N ALA A 604 -6.55 0.12 21.77
CA ALA A 604 -7.00 -0.82 20.76
C ALA A 604 -6.23 -0.72 19.43
N GLU A 605 -5.74 0.47 19.07
CA GLU A 605 -4.93 0.65 17.85
C GLU A 605 -3.62 -0.15 17.93
N ASP A 606 -2.93 -0.10 19.07
CA ASP A 606 -1.67 -0.82 19.26
C ASP A 606 -1.90 -2.32 19.40
N ALA A 607 -2.98 -2.75 20.08
CA ALA A 607 -3.39 -4.16 20.13
C ALA A 607 -3.75 -4.71 18.74
N ARG A 608 -4.49 -3.94 17.93
CA ARG A 608 -4.80 -4.33 16.53
C ARG A 608 -3.59 -4.33 15.64
N LYS A 609 -2.62 -3.42 15.81
CA LYS A 609 -1.35 -3.44 15.05
C LYS A 609 -0.54 -4.70 15.39
N ARG A 610 -0.43 -5.06 16.66
CA ARG A 610 0.23 -6.29 17.10
C ARG A 610 -0.47 -7.53 16.54
N LEU A 611 -1.79 -7.62 16.71
CA LEU A 611 -2.60 -8.72 16.19
C LEU A 611 -2.48 -8.84 14.66
N SER A 612 -2.49 -7.71 13.93
CA SER A 612 -2.29 -7.68 12.48
C SER A 612 -0.89 -8.16 12.07
N ALA A 613 0.12 -7.84 12.85
CA ALA A 613 1.47 -8.32 12.62
C ALA A 613 1.62 -9.84 12.88
N ASP A 614 0.75 -10.40 13.71
CA ASP A 614 0.74 -11.80 14.12
C ASP A 614 -0.26 -12.68 13.33
N LEU A 615 -1.00 -12.11 12.38
CA LEU A 615 -2.05 -12.85 11.66
C LEU A 615 -1.54 -14.15 11.01
N ASP A 616 -0.38 -14.11 10.36
CA ASP A 616 0.20 -15.29 9.71
C ASP A 616 0.57 -16.37 10.74
N ASN A 617 1.07 -15.97 11.90
CA ASN A 617 1.35 -16.88 13.01
C ASN A 617 0.07 -17.47 13.61
N LEU A 618 -0.99 -16.68 13.75
CA LEU A 618 -2.30 -17.15 14.24
C LEU A 618 -2.91 -18.23 13.32
N VAL A 619 -2.88 -17.97 12.02
CA VAL A 619 -3.35 -18.94 11.01
C VAL A 619 -2.47 -20.19 11.02
N ALA A 620 -1.14 -20.03 11.14
CA ALA A 620 -0.22 -21.16 11.26
C ALA A 620 -0.41 -21.93 12.56
N ALA A 621 -0.62 -21.24 13.67
CA ALA A 621 -0.88 -21.83 14.99
C ALA A 621 -2.14 -22.69 14.97
N SER A 622 -3.27 -22.16 14.47
CA SER A 622 -4.51 -22.91 14.32
C SER A 622 -4.34 -24.14 13.42
N ARG A 623 -3.69 -23.97 12.26
CA ARG A 623 -3.41 -25.11 11.34
C ARG A 623 -2.51 -26.17 11.97
N ASN A 624 -1.47 -25.78 12.69
CA ASN A 624 -0.54 -26.72 13.33
C ASN A 624 -1.22 -27.47 14.49
N ALA A 625 -2.01 -26.78 15.32
CA ALA A 625 -2.79 -27.40 16.39
C ALA A 625 -3.82 -28.41 15.83
N LEU A 626 -4.53 -28.09 14.73
CA LEU A 626 -5.41 -29.05 14.06
C LEU A 626 -4.68 -30.30 13.54
N ARG A 627 -3.44 -30.18 13.11
CA ARG A 627 -2.62 -31.35 12.69
C ARG A 627 -2.22 -32.24 13.84
N LEU A 628 -2.23 -31.72 15.06
CA LEU A 628 -1.88 -32.41 16.31
C LEU A 628 -3.14 -32.84 17.08
N ASP A 629 -4.33 -32.76 16.45
CA ASP A 629 -5.62 -33.06 17.06
C ASP A 629 -5.93 -32.22 18.33
N ASP A 630 -5.32 -31.03 18.46
CA ASP A 630 -5.58 -30.08 19.54
C ASP A 630 -6.60 -29.01 19.08
N GLY A 631 -7.86 -29.35 19.17
CA GLY A 631 -8.96 -28.47 18.76
C GLY A 631 -9.07 -27.20 19.61
N GLU A 632 -8.81 -27.28 20.92
CA GLU A 632 -8.91 -26.11 21.82
C GLU A 632 -7.89 -25.03 21.46
N THR A 633 -6.62 -25.37 21.33
CA THR A 633 -5.58 -24.43 20.90
C THR A 633 -5.85 -23.89 19.51
N ALA A 634 -6.34 -24.74 18.57
CA ALA A 634 -6.70 -24.34 17.23
C ALA A 634 -7.86 -23.34 17.23
N GLY A 635 -8.87 -23.56 18.06
CA GLY A 635 -10.03 -22.69 18.20
C GLY A 635 -9.69 -21.32 18.77
N LEU A 636 -8.86 -21.28 19.82
CA LEU A 636 -8.40 -20.04 20.42
C LEU A 636 -7.54 -19.22 19.43
N ALA A 637 -6.56 -19.83 18.76
CA ALA A 637 -5.78 -19.13 17.74
C ALA A 637 -6.65 -18.62 16.58
N ALA A 638 -7.67 -19.38 16.18
CA ALA A 638 -8.63 -18.95 15.17
C ALA A 638 -9.45 -17.75 15.63
N LEU A 639 -9.93 -17.70 16.88
CA LEU A 639 -10.67 -16.55 17.43
C LEU A 639 -9.85 -15.27 17.37
N GLY A 640 -8.57 -15.30 17.71
CA GLY A 640 -7.67 -14.15 17.55
C GLY A 640 -7.58 -13.66 16.11
N ALA A 641 -7.46 -14.59 15.15
CA ALA A 641 -7.45 -14.26 13.73
C ALA A 641 -8.81 -13.71 13.26
N LEU A 642 -9.92 -14.29 13.69
CA LEU A 642 -11.28 -13.88 13.33
C LEU A 642 -11.62 -12.48 13.82
N ALA A 643 -11.22 -12.13 15.04
CA ALA A 643 -11.42 -10.80 15.62
C ALA A 643 -10.76 -9.68 14.78
N LEU A 644 -9.65 -9.96 14.12
CA LEU A 644 -9.04 -9.04 13.16
C LEU A 644 -9.76 -9.07 11.82
N LEU A 645 -9.94 -10.28 11.26
CA LEU A 645 -10.46 -10.48 9.90
C LEU A 645 -11.90 -10.00 9.74
N GLU A 646 -12.70 -9.99 10.82
CA GLU A 646 -14.06 -9.45 10.77
C GLU A 646 -14.12 -7.96 10.41
N SER A 647 -13.08 -7.20 10.73
CA SER A 647 -13.02 -5.75 10.48
C SER A 647 -12.15 -5.39 9.26
N THR A 648 -11.19 -6.25 8.89
CA THR A 648 -10.20 -5.97 7.84
C THR A 648 -10.34 -6.86 6.60
N GLY A 649 -11.07 -8.00 6.70
CA GLY A 649 -11.06 -9.04 5.67
C GLY A 649 -9.68 -9.72 5.53
N PRO A 650 -9.51 -10.65 4.60
CA PRO A 650 -10.52 -11.20 3.70
C PRO A 650 -11.50 -12.15 4.42
N PHE A 651 -12.81 -11.94 4.22
CA PHE A 651 -13.86 -12.72 4.88
C PHE A 651 -13.83 -14.21 4.51
N SER A 652 -13.40 -14.53 3.28
CA SER A 652 -13.27 -15.93 2.86
C SER A 652 -12.20 -16.71 3.65
N LEU A 653 -11.13 -16.06 4.08
CA LEU A 653 -10.11 -16.67 4.96
C LEU A 653 -10.71 -16.93 6.34
N ALA A 654 -11.43 -15.95 6.88
CA ALA A 654 -12.11 -16.06 8.17
C ALA A 654 -13.12 -17.22 8.16
N GLU A 655 -13.98 -17.30 7.14
CA GLU A 655 -14.95 -18.38 6.97
C GLU A 655 -14.28 -19.75 6.90
N GLN A 656 -13.26 -19.92 6.04
CA GLN A 656 -12.54 -21.19 5.92
C GLN A 656 -11.84 -21.60 7.22
N LEU A 657 -11.24 -20.63 7.94
CA LEU A 657 -10.56 -20.89 9.21
C LEU A 657 -11.58 -21.37 10.26
N ALA A 658 -12.69 -20.63 10.41
CA ALA A 658 -13.75 -20.98 11.36
C ALA A 658 -14.39 -22.35 11.05
N MET A 659 -14.72 -22.63 9.78
CA MET A 659 -15.30 -23.91 9.38
C MET A 659 -14.36 -25.09 9.69
N ARG A 660 -13.06 -24.98 9.35
CA ARG A 660 -12.09 -26.05 9.65
C ARG A 660 -11.95 -26.33 11.14
N VAL A 661 -12.00 -25.29 11.96
CA VAL A 661 -11.91 -25.42 13.42
C VAL A 661 -13.19 -26.04 13.97
N LEU A 662 -14.36 -25.69 13.45
CA LEU A 662 -15.66 -26.26 13.85
C LEU A 662 -15.81 -27.74 13.48
N ASP A 663 -15.02 -28.28 12.54
CA ASP A 663 -14.92 -29.70 12.21
C ASP A 663 -14.06 -30.49 13.20
N ALA A 664 -13.29 -29.81 14.08
CA ALA A 664 -12.43 -30.43 15.09
C ALA A 664 -13.20 -30.67 16.41
N ASP A 665 -12.58 -31.41 17.32
CA ASP A 665 -13.12 -31.64 18.67
C ASP A 665 -12.85 -30.39 19.55
N LEU A 666 -13.89 -29.58 19.73
CA LEU A 666 -13.90 -28.36 20.54
C LEU A 666 -14.77 -28.52 21.76
N SER A 667 -14.46 -27.82 22.84
CA SER A 667 -15.44 -27.65 23.92
C SER A 667 -16.70 -26.93 23.39
N GLU A 668 -17.85 -27.26 23.97
CA GLU A 668 -19.13 -26.65 23.52
C GLU A 668 -19.10 -25.13 23.55
N MET A 669 -18.41 -24.52 24.53
CA MET A 669 -18.38 -23.07 24.68
C MET A 669 -17.43 -22.42 23.69
N LEU A 670 -16.33 -23.05 23.36
CA LEU A 670 -15.42 -22.57 22.31
C LEU A 670 -16.10 -22.66 20.94
N ALA A 671 -16.78 -23.76 20.65
CA ALA A 671 -17.57 -23.90 19.44
C ALA A 671 -18.67 -22.83 19.31
N VAL A 672 -19.33 -22.44 20.41
CA VAL A 672 -20.27 -21.32 20.42
C VAL A 672 -19.58 -20.01 20.04
N ARG A 673 -18.44 -19.68 20.66
CA ARG A 673 -17.68 -18.46 20.35
C ARG A 673 -17.25 -18.41 18.88
N VAL A 674 -16.70 -19.51 18.35
CA VAL A 674 -16.30 -19.57 16.92
C VAL A 674 -17.51 -19.41 16.00
N ARG A 675 -18.71 -19.99 16.34
CA ARG A 675 -19.93 -19.82 15.54
C ARG A 675 -20.46 -18.38 15.59
N LEU A 676 -20.34 -17.69 16.71
CA LEU A 676 -20.72 -16.29 16.83
C LEU A 676 -19.89 -15.41 15.89
N GLU A 677 -18.57 -15.57 15.90
CA GLU A 677 -17.67 -14.84 15.00
C GLU A 677 -17.91 -15.19 13.53
N LEU A 678 -18.09 -16.48 13.21
CA LEU A 678 -18.43 -16.92 11.87
C LEU A 678 -19.74 -16.28 11.38
N GLY A 679 -20.77 -16.24 12.23
CA GLY A 679 -22.04 -15.57 11.90
C GLY A 679 -21.87 -14.08 11.58
N VAL A 680 -21.02 -13.37 12.33
CA VAL A 680 -20.67 -11.97 12.04
C VAL A 680 -19.99 -11.85 10.68
N VAL A 681 -19.00 -12.70 10.38
CA VAL A 681 -18.30 -12.72 9.09
C VAL A 681 -19.27 -12.99 7.94
N LEU A 682 -20.18 -13.96 8.10
CA LEU A 682 -21.20 -14.30 7.08
C LEU A 682 -22.18 -13.14 6.84
N ASN A 683 -22.63 -12.45 7.89
CA ASN A 683 -23.45 -11.25 7.73
C ASN A 683 -22.74 -10.14 6.97
N ARG A 684 -21.44 -9.93 7.22
CA ARG A 684 -20.63 -8.92 6.53
C ARG A 684 -20.37 -9.28 5.07
N SER A 685 -20.35 -10.56 4.73
CA SER A 685 -20.27 -11.02 3.34
C SER A 685 -21.63 -11.19 2.64
N GLY A 686 -22.72 -10.69 3.27
CA GLY A 686 -24.06 -10.70 2.69
C GLY A 686 -24.78 -12.04 2.78
N GLN A 687 -24.24 -13.03 3.49
CA GLN A 687 -24.77 -14.38 3.65
C GLN A 687 -25.66 -14.49 4.90
N ALA A 688 -26.80 -13.80 4.91
CA ALA A 688 -27.68 -13.74 6.09
C ALA A 688 -28.30 -15.10 6.49
N ASP A 689 -28.63 -15.97 5.52
CA ASP A 689 -29.25 -17.27 5.81
C ASP A 689 -28.30 -18.25 6.52
N PRO A 690 -27.04 -18.47 6.03
CA PRO A 690 -26.06 -19.23 6.80
C PRO A 690 -25.72 -18.61 8.16
N ALA A 691 -25.70 -17.28 8.26
CA ALA A 691 -25.45 -16.61 9.54
C ALA A 691 -26.55 -16.93 10.57
N ILE A 692 -27.85 -16.89 10.16
CA ILE A 692 -28.99 -17.27 11.01
C ILE A 692 -28.84 -18.71 11.52
N GLU A 693 -28.38 -19.64 10.66
CA GLU A 693 -28.17 -21.04 11.07
C GLU A 693 -27.10 -21.13 12.16
N HIS A 694 -25.93 -20.51 11.95
CA HIS A 694 -24.82 -20.53 12.93
C HIS A 694 -25.19 -19.84 14.25
N PHE A 695 -25.86 -18.69 14.21
CA PHE A 695 -26.35 -18.02 15.42
C PHE A 695 -27.44 -18.81 16.12
N GLY A 696 -28.32 -19.51 15.37
CA GLY A 696 -29.36 -20.38 15.93
C GLY A 696 -28.74 -21.54 16.70
N VAL A 697 -27.74 -22.23 16.11
CA VAL A 697 -27.03 -23.33 16.79
C VAL A 697 -26.29 -22.80 18.04
N ALA A 698 -25.64 -21.63 17.94
CA ALA A 698 -24.97 -20.99 19.06
C ALA A 698 -25.94 -20.67 20.20
N LEU A 699 -27.10 -20.08 19.86
CA LEU A 699 -28.18 -19.76 20.83
C LEU A 699 -28.71 -21.00 21.55
N ASP A 700 -29.01 -22.06 20.81
CA ASP A 700 -29.57 -23.30 21.40
C ASP A 700 -28.53 -23.97 22.31
N THR A 701 -27.25 -23.94 21.95
CA THR A 701 -26.19 -24.49 22.77
C THR A 701 -25.95 -23.65 24.02
N ALA A 702 -25.92 -22.32 23.91
CA ALA A 702 -25.76 -21.40 25.04
C ALA A 702 -26.95 -21.53 26.03
N ARG A 703 -28.19 -21.73 25.54
CA ARG A 703 -29.38 -22.00 26.37
C ARG A 703 -29.27 -23.31 27.15
N ARG A 704 -28.83 -24.40 26.52
CA ARG A 704 -28.58 -25.69 27.18
C ARG A 704 -27.52 -25.59 28.26
N ALA A 705 -26.47 -24.86 27.98
CA ALA A 705 -25.38 -24.59 28.91
C ALA A 705 -25.71 -23.58 30.00
N ARG A 706 -26.82 -22.85 29.90
CA ARG A 706 -27.25 -21.77 30.81
C ARG A 706 -26.28 -20.62 30.87
N GLU A 707 -25.73 -20.21 29.70
CA GLU A 707 -24.80 -19.12 29.53
C GLU A 707 -25.50 -17.86 28.97
N PRO A 708 -26.15 -17.05 29.85
CA PRO A 708 -26.99 -15.93 29.41
C PRO A 708 -26.27 -14.84 28.64
N LYS A 709 -24.95 -14.67 28.84
CA LYS A 709 -24.13 -13.72 28.08
C LYS A 709 -23.99 -14.18 26.63
N LEU A 710 -23.68 -15.45 26.39
CA LEU A 710 -23.57 -16.03 25.05
C LEU A 710 -24.94 -16.10 24.37
N GLU A 711 -26.04 -16.36 25.15
CA GLU A 711 -27.41 -16.25 24.63
C GLU A 711 -27.68 -14.82 24.08
N ALA A 712 -27.29 -13.79 24.85
CA ALA A 712 -27.49 -12.41 24.43
C ALA A 712 -26.66 -12.04 23.19
N HIS A 713 -25.45 -12.55 23.09
CA HIS A 713 -24.59 -12.35 21.92
C HIS A 713 -25.17 -13.03 20.66
N ALA A 714 -25.64 -14.25 20.78
CA ALA A 714 -26.32 -14.96 19.68
C ALA A 714 -27.59 -14.25 19.22
N LEU A 715 -28.39 -13.71 20.14
CA LEU A 715 -29.59 -12.93 19.85
C LEU A 715 -29.27 -11.60 19.16
N LEU A 716 -28.13 -10.94 19.51
CA LEU A 716 -27.62 -9.77 18.83
C LEU A 716 -27.27 -10.11 17.38
N GLY A 717 -26.54 -11.21 17.16
CA GLY A 717 -26.21 -11.69 15.82
C GLY A 717 -27.43 -12.01 14.97
N LEU A 718 -28.43 -12.70 15.53
CA LEU A 718 -29.71 -12.97 14.87
C LEU A 718 -30.45 -11.69 14.50
N ALA A 719 -30.45 -10.69 15.38
CA ALA A 719 -31.06 -9.40 15.07
C ALA A 719 -30.40 -8.71 13.89
N SER A 720 -29.06 -8.73 13.83
CA SER A 720 -28.32 -8.21 12.68
C SER A 720 -28.67 -8.95 11.37
N SER A 721 -28.76 -10.29 11.41
CA SER A 721 -29.17 -11.08 10.24
C SER A 721 -30.60 -10.79 9.78
N HIS A 722 -31.55 -10.67 10.74
CA HIS A 722 -32.94 -10.30 10.43
C HIS A 722 -33.02 -8.90 9.82
N LEU A 723 -32.21 -7.97 10.31
CA LEU A 723 -32.14 -6.60 9.75
C LEU A 723 -31.64 -6.61 8.30
N HIS A 724 -30.64 -7.42 7.97
CA HIS A 724 -30.18 -7.60 6.58
C HIS A 724 -31.25 -8.17 5.66
N ARG A 725 -32.17 -8.95 6.21
CA ARG A 725 -33.34 -9.47 5.48
C ARG A 725 -34.56 -8.53 5.48
N GLY A 726 -34.45 -7.35 6.09
CA GLY A 726 -35.54 -6.41 6.21
C GLY A 726 -36.64 -6.80 7.23
N GLN A 727 -36.40 -7.81 8.07
CA GLN A 727 -37.30 -8.33 9.08
C GLN A 727 -37.18 -7.52 10.38
N LEU A 728 -37.77 -6.34 10.40
CA LEU A 728 -37.57 -5.38 11.51
C LEU A 728 -38.22 -5.84 12.84
N GLU A 729 -39.36 -6.53 12.79
CA GLU A 729 -40.09 -7.01 13.99
C GLU A 729 -39.28 -8.12 14.67
N GLU A 730 -38.73 -9.05 13.90
CA GLU A 730 -37.91 -10.16 14.40
C GLU A 730 -36.59 -9.65 14.96
N ALA A 731 -35.97 -8.63 14.30
CA ALA A 731 -34.76 -7.98 14.77
C ALA A 731 -35.00 -7.30 16.14
N GLU A 732 -36.07 -6.52 16.26
CA GLU A 732 -36.43 -5.86 17.52
C GLU A 732 -36.72 -6.87 18.62
N ALA A 733 -37.50 -7.94 18.33
CA ALA A 733 -37.82 -8.99 19.27
C ALA A 733 -36.56 -9.68 19.81
N SER A 734 -35.60 -9.97 18.95
CA SER A 734 -34.33 -10.60 19.33
C SER A 734 -33.51 -9.67 20.25
N LEU A 735 -33.41 -8.36 19.94
CA LEU A 735 -32.68 -7.39 20.76
C LEU A 735 -33.32 -7.20 22.15
N ARG A 736 -34.65 -7.17 22.21
CA ARG A 736 -35.40 -7.10 23.50
C ARG A 736 -35.19 -8.34 24.36
N GLN A 737 -35.17 -9.53 23.75
CA GLN A 737 -34.83 -10.79 24.44
C GLN A 737 -33.37 -10.74 24.95
N ALA A 738 -32.41 -10.25 24.16
CA ALA A 738 -31.02 -10.09 24.60
C ALA A 738 -30.91 -9.22 25.84
N LEU A 739 -31.57 -8.04 25.88
CA LEU A 739 -31.60 -7.17 27.04
C LEU A 739 -32.22 -7.84 28.28
N GLU A 740 -33.21 -8.72 28.10
CA GLU A 740 -33.80 -9.48 29.24
C GLU A 740 -32.79 -10.51 29.79
N ARG A 741 -31.99 -11.14 28.94
CA ARG A 741 -30.90 -12.04 29.39
C ARG A 741 -29.83 -11.29 30.16
N LEU A 742 -29.40 -10.13 29.67
CA LEU A 742 -28.39 -9.29 30.30
C LEU A 742 -28.80 -8.68 31.64
N ARG A 743 -30.11 -8.54 31.90
CA ARG A 743 -30.62 -8.22 33.28
C ARG A 743 -30.26 -9.27 34.31
N ARG A 744 -30.12 -10.55 33.93
CA ARG A 744 -29.79 -11.67 34.81
C ARG A 744 -28.28 -11.89 34.93
N ALA A 745 -27.53 -11.56 33.90
CA ALA A 745 -26.08 -11.65 33.86
C ALA A 745 -25.51 -10.40 33.13
N PRO A 746 -25.27 -9.33 33.84
CA PRO A 746 -24.79 -8.08 33.23
C PRO A 746 -23.48 -8.27 32.49
N ASP A 747 -23.40 -7.66 31.32
CA ASP A 747 -22.21 -7.58 30.47
C ASP A 747 -22.28 -6.26 29.74
N ASP A 748 -21.41 -5.33 30.11
CA ASP A 748 -21.42 -3.95 29.61
C ASP A 748 -21.10 -3.90 28.10
N THR A 749 -20.23 -4.79 27.61
CA THR A 749 -19.83 -4.85 26.19
C THR A 749 -21.02 -5.28 25.32
N VAL A 750 -21.64 -6.40 25.67
CA VAL A 750 -22.80 -6.94 24.92
C VAL A 750 -24.03 -6.04 25.10
N GLU A 751 -24.30 -5.51 26.32
CA GLU A 751 -25.44 -4.61 26.56
C GLU A 751 -25.34 -3.34 25.70
N SER A 752 -24.17 -2.72 25.64
CA SER A 752 -23.97 -1.51 24.84
C SER A 752 -24.14 -1.78 23.34
N ALA A 753 -23.66 -2.93 22.85
CA ALA A 753 -23.84 -3.34 21.46
C ALA A 753 -25.32 -3.60 21.12
N VAL A 754 -26.06 -4.30 22.00
CA VAL A 754 -27.49 -4.53 21.82
C VAL A 754 -28.29 -3.23 21.83
N LEU A 755 -27.97 -2.28 22.73
CA LEU A 755 -28.63 -0.97 22.80
C LEU A 755 -28.32 -0.12 21.55
N ARG A 756 -27.11 -0.18 21.02
CA ARG A 756 -26.71 0.49 19.79
C ARG A 756 -27.50 -0.07 18.59
N GLU A 757 -27.59 -1.38 18.43
CA GLU A 757 -28.40 -1.99 17.36
C GLU A 757 -29.88 -1.72 17.54
N LEU A 758 -30.38 -1.66 18.78
CA LEU A 758 -31.78 -1.27 19.04
C LEU A 758 -32.03 0.17 18.61
N ALA A 759 -31.08 1.08 18.83
CA ALA A 759 -31.17 2.46 18.33
C ALA A 759 -31.27 2.51 16.78
N HIS A 760 -30.56 1.65 16.09
CA HIS A 760 -30.64 1.51 14.65
C HIS A 760 -32.02 0.96 14.21
N VAL A 761 -32.42 -0.20 14.74
CA VAL A 761 -33.66 -0.88 14.35
C VAL A 761 -34.89 -0.03 14.65
N VAL A 762 -35.00 0.48 15.89
CA VAL A 762 -36.19 1.19 16.40
C VAL A 762 -36.16 2.66 15.94
N GLY A 763 -34.98 3.34 16.06
CA GLY A 763 -34.85 4.76 15.76
C GLY A 763 -34.81 5.02 14.27
N ILE A 764 -33.79 4.50 13.58
CA ILE A 764 -33.52 4.83 12.18
C ILE A 764 -34.49 4.10 11.23
N ARG A 765 -34.64 2.78 11.38
CA ARG A 765 -35.47 1.97 10.48
C ARG A 765 -36.95 2.00 10.86
N GLY A 766 -37.28 2.03 12.14
CA GLY A 766 -38.64 2.01 12.66
C GLY A 766 -39.27 3.41 12.90
N GLY A 767 -38.52 4.49 12.71
CA GLY A 767 -39.03 5.87 12.84
C GLY A 767 -39.34 6.33 14.25
N ARG A 768 -39.05 5.52 15.28
CA ARG A 768 -39.26 5.87 16.69
C ARG A 768 -38.02 6.59 17.26
N PHE A 769 -37.76 7.81 16.75
CA PHE A 769 -36.52 8.54 16.98
C PHE A 769 -36.18 8.76 18.45
N ASP A 770 -37.16 9.14 19.30
CA ASP A 770 -36.97 9.39 20.74
C ASP A 770 -36.55 8.11 21.49
N GLU A 771 -37.11 6.97 21.12
CA GLU A 771 -36.76 5.67 21.71
C GLU A 771 -35.35 5.25 21.28
N GLY A 772 -35.06 5.41 19.99
CA GLY A 772 -33.73 5.15 19.43
C GLY A 772 -32.64 6.02 20.05
N ALA A 773 -32.87 7.33 20.18
CA ALA A 773 -31.94 8.25 20.82
C ALA A 773 -31.67 7.91 22.30
N LYS A 774 -32.70 7.53 23.05
CA LYS A 774 -32.53 7.06 24.44
C LYS A 774 -31.72 5.77 24.54
N ALA A 775 -31.92 4.84 23.62
CA ALA A 775 -31.15 3.62 23.57
C ALA A 775 -29.66 3.93 23.27
N ALA A 776 -29.39 4.77 22.27
CA ALA A 776 -28.05 5.20 21.91
C ALA A 776 -27.34 5.94 23.07
N GLN A 777 -28.03 6.87 23.75
CA GLN A 777 -27.47 7.58 24.92
C GLN A 777 -27.17 6.63 26.10
N ARG A 778 -27.97 5.58 26.28
CA ARG A 778 -27.67 4.55 27.27
C ARG A 778 -26.44 3.73 26.88
N ALA A 779 -26.33 3.35 25.62
CA ALA A 779 -25.14 2.68 25.09
C ALA A 779 -23.87 3.50 25.30
N LEU A 780 -23.88 4.81 24.95
CA LEU A 780 -22.74 5.70 25.16
C LEU A 780 -22.29 5.75 26.62
N ARG A 781 -23.22 5.90 27.58
CA ARG A 781 -22.84 5.92 29.00
C ARG A 781 -22.16 4.64 29.48
N ILE A 782 -22.51 3.50 28.88
CA ILE A 782 -21.85 2.22 29.19
C ILE A 782 -20.46 2.21 28.55
N GLN A 783 -20.37 2.58 27.27
CA GLN A 783 -19.14 2.59 26.49
C GLN A 783 -18.10 3.54 27.05
N GLU A 784 -18.50 4.77 27.44
CA GLU A 784 -17.64 5.76 28.10
C GLU A 784 -17.03 5.25 29.42
N ARG A 785 -17.86 4.56 30.24
CA ARG A 785 -17.38 3.95 31.49
C ARG A 785 -16.42 2.78 31.26
N ALA A 786 -16.68 2.01 30.21
CA ALA A 786 -15.87 0.86 29.83
C ALA A 786 -14.63 1.24 29.01
N GLY A 787 -14.51 2.51 28.57
CA GLY A 787 -13.44 2.96 27.66
C GLY A 787 -13.55 2.34 26.26
N ASN A 788 -14.75 1.90 25.82
CA ASN A 788 -15.00 1.28 24.52
C ASN A 788 -15.15 2.36 23.43
N VAL A 789 -14.01 2.89 22.98
CA VAL A 789 -13.95 3.98 21.98
C VAL A 789 -14.52 3.58 20.61
N ALA A 790 -14.32 2.33 20.18
CA ALA A 790 -14.88 1.83 18.93
C ALA A 790 -16.42 1.76 18.98
N GLY A 791 -16.96 1.32 20.12
CA GLY A 791 -18.39 1.34 20.38
C GLY A 791 -18.97 2.75 20.39
N GLU A 792 -18.30 3.69 21.06
CA GLU A 792 -18.70 5.11 21.08
C GLU A 792 -18.77 5.69 19.66
N ALA A 793 -17.73 5.46 18.84
CA ALA A 793 -17.68 5.92 17.45
C ALA A 793 -18.92 5.45 16.67
N SER A 794 -19.22 4.15 16.70
CA SER A 794 -20.37 3.57 16.02
C SER A 794 -21.71 4.12 16.57
N THR A 795 -21.83 4.33 17.87
CA THR A 795 -23.06 4.83 18.49
C THR A 795 -23.29 6.31 18.16
N TYR A 796 -22.25 7.14 18.11
CA TYR A 796 -22.34 8.52 17.62
C TYR A 796 -22.77 8.58 16.17
N SER A 797 -22.35 7.66 15.31
CA SER A 797 -22.82 7.58 13.92
C SER A 797 -24.34 7.36 13.84
N TYR A 798 -24.90 6.50 14.68
CA TYR A 798 -26.37 6.30 14.72
C TYR A 798 -27.11 7.52 15.31
N LEU A 799 -26.58 8.17 16.33
CA LEU A 799 -27.14 9.43 16.82
C LEU A 799 -27.13 10.52 15.75
N GLY A 800 -26.02 10.63 15.01
CA GLY A 800 -25.92 11.54 13.87
C GLY A 800 -27.00 11.29 12.82
N ALA A 801 -27.27 10.01 12.52
CA ALA A 801 -28.36 9.64 11.60
C ALA A 801 -29.75 10.03 12.15
N ILE A 802 -30.03 9.76 13.41
CA ILE A 802 -31.29 10.14 14.05
C ILE A 802 -31.49 11.66 14.02
N HIS A 803 -30.48 12.45 14.38
CA HIS A 803 -30.53 13.91 14.32
C HIS A 803 -30.71 14.44 12.88
N ALA A 804 -30.00 13.85 11.92
CA ALA A 804 -30.12 14.25 10.52
C ALA A 804 -31.54 14.00 9.96
N ILE A 805 -32.14 12.84 10.25
CA ILE A 805 -33.50 12.52 9.81
C ILE A 805 -34.53 13.46 10.45
N GLN A 806 -34.32 13.89 11.69
CA GLN A 806 -35.15 14.87 12.37
C GLN A 806 -34.92 16.32 11.90
N GLY A 807 -33.99 16.57 10.95
CA GLY A 807 -33.63 17.90 10.46
C GLY A 807 -32.77 18.71 11.44
N GLN A 808 -32.23 18.09 12.49
CA GLN A 808 -31.33 18.70 13.48
C GLN A 808 -29.88 18.66 12.96
N PHE A 809 -29.59 19.35 11.85
CA PHE A 809 -28.36 19.19 11.10
C PHE A 809 -27.10 19.53 11.89
N ASP A 810 -27.10 20.58 12.71
CA ASP A 810 -25.94 20.96 13.54
C ASP A 810 -25.58 19.84 14.55
N ALA A 811 -26.58 19.29 15.25
CA ALA A 811 -26.37 18.15 16.15
C ALA A 811 -25.91 16.88 15.39
N GLY A 812 -26.42 16.70 14.17
CA GLY A 812 -26.01 15.61 13.27
C GLY A 812 -24.54 15.73 12.88
N ILE A 813 -24.09 16.94 12.50
CA ILE A 813 -22.69 17.23 12.17
C ILE A 813 -21.79 16.93 13.38
N GLU A 814 -22.11 17.48 14.56
CA GLU A 814 -21.32 17.27 15.77
C GLU A 814 -21.18 15.77 16.10
N ALA A 815 -22.28 15.02 16.01
CA ALA A 815 -22.27 13.57 16.27
C ALA A 815 -21.41 12.80 15.25
N TYR A 816 -21.51 13.11 13.95
CA TYR A 816 -20.72 12.44 12.93
C TYR A 816 -19.22 12.83 12.96
N GLU A 817 -18.90 14.09 13.28
CA GLU A 817 -17.51 14.52 13.48
C GLU A 817 -16.89 13.76 14.64
N LYS A 818 -17.59 13.67 15.77
CA LYS A 818 -17.14 12.92 16.93
C LYS A 818 -16.99 11.42 16.61
N SER A 819 -17.94 10.84 15.87
CA SER A 819 -17.85 9.46 15.40
C SER A 819 -16.60 9.24 14.54
N ARG A 820 -16.38 10.11 13.55
CA ARG A 820 -15.20 10.04 12.66
C ARG A 820 -13.90 10.12 13.44
N ASP A 821 -13.78 11.10 14.34
CA ASP A 821 -12.55 11.36 15.09
C ASP A 821 -12.22 10.20 16.04
N LEU A 822 -13.21 9.67 16.75
CA LEU A 822 -13.05 8.47 17.58
C LEU A 822 -12.69 7.23 16.76
N ALA A 823 -13.34 7.03 15.60
CA ALA A 823 -13.04 5.92 14.72
C ALA A 823 -11.60 6.00 14.16
N GLN A 824 -11.12 7.20 13.82
CA GLN A 824 -9.73 7.43 13.41
C GLN A 824 -8.74 7.13 14.53
N GLN A 825 -9.08 7.50 15.78
CA GLN A 825 -8.24 7.24 16.95
C GLN A 825 -7.99 5.74 17.20
N VAL A 826 -8.96 4.89 16.88
CA VAL A 826 -8.85 3.42 17.06
C VAL A 826 -8.55 2.68 15.75
N GLY A 827 -8.30 3.39 14.64
CA GLY A 827 -8.02 2.76 13.35
C GLY A 827 -9.22 2.09 12.67
N ASP A 828 -10.46 2.36 13.11
CA ASP A 828 -11.70 1.88 12.48
C ASP A 828 -12.01 2.68 11.20
N ARG A 829 -11.33 2.32 10.11
CA ARG A 829 -11.46 2.98 8.81
C ARG A 829 -12.88 2.90 8.26
N ARG A 830 -13.62 1.83 8.54
CA ARG A 830 -14.99 1.64 8.06
C ARG A 830 -15.93 2.68 8.65
N THR A 831 -15.98 2.78 9.98
CA THR A 831 -16.83 3.76 10.68
C THR A 831 -16.41 5.19 10.35
N ALA A 832 -15.10 5.46 10.23
CA ALA A 832 -14.59 6.77 9.83
C ALA A 832 -15.08 7.16 8.41
N GLY A 833 -14.99 6.24 7.44
CA GLY A 833 -15.47 6.46 6.07
C GLY A 833 -16.98 6.64 5.98
N LEU A 834 -17.76 5.84 6.73
CA LEU A 834 -19.21 5.97 6.81
C LEU A 834 -19.61 7.35 7.36
N SER A 835 -19.05 7.74 8.50
CA SER A 835 -19.34 9.05 9.13
C SER A 835 -18.94 10.22 8.23
N GLN A 836 -17.83 10.11 7.52
CA GLN A 836 -17.40 11.11 6.54
C GLN A 836 -18.40 11.27 5.38
N GLY A 837 -18.97 10.18 4.86
CA GLY A 837 -19.99 10.22 3.81
C GLY A 837 -21.33 10.74 4.31
N MET A 838 -21.70 10.48 5.57
CA MET A 838 -22.90 11.05 6.18
C MET A 838 -22.76 12.55 6.44
N LEU A 839 -21.59 13.02 6.87
CA LEU A 839 -21.25 14.44 6.94
C LEU A 839 -21.41 15.11 5.59
N ALA A 840 -20.90 14.48 4.52
CA ALA A 840 -21.04 14.99 3.15
C ALA A 840 -22.52 15.14 2.75
N SER A 841 -23.39 14.20 3.15
CA SER A 841 -24.82 14.28 2.90
C SER A 841 -25.46 15.46 3.62
N ILE A 842 -25.13 15.70 4.90
CA ILE A 842 -25.63 16.87 5.65
C ILE A 842 -25.08 18.17 5.05
N TYR A 843 -23.82 18.24 4.67
CA TYR A 843 -23.24 19.42 4.01
C TYR A 843 -23.97 19.72 2.68
N SER A 844 -24.35 18.70 1.92
CA SER A 844 -25.15 18.85 0.72
C SER A 844 -26.54 19.45 1.03
N LEU A 845 -27.23 18.94 2.05
CA LEU A 845 -28.54 19.43 2.49
C LEU A 845 -28.48 20.87 3.01
N THR A 846 -27.39 21.24 3.67
CA THR A 846 -27.16 22.59 4.22
C THR A 846 -26.50 23.54 3.21
N LYS A 847 -26.40 23.14 1.93
CA LYS A 847 -25.83 23.91 0.81
C LYS A 847 -24.34 24.25 0.93
N ARG A 848 -23.60 23.52 1.75
CA ARG A 848 -22.13 23.61 1.87
C ARG A 848 -21.46 22.70 0.83
N TYR A 849 -21.67 23.02 -0.45
CA TYR A 849 -21.40 22.10 -1.55
C TYR A 849 -19.92 21.74 -1.76
N ASP A 850 -19.01 22.68 -1.53
CA ASP A 850 -17.57 22.41 -1.67
C ASP A 850 -17.08 21.41 -0.61
N GLU A 851 -17.56 21.58 0.64
CA GLU A 851 -17.26 20.69 1.74
C GLU A 851 -17.91 19.31 1.53
N ALA A 852 -19.14 19.28 1.02
CA ALA A 852 -19.82 18.03 0.67
C ALA A 852 -19.03 17.25 -0.41
N ALA A 853 -18.58 17.94 -1.46
CA ALA A 853 -17.82 17.31 -2.54
C ALA A 853 -16.46 16.77 -2.06
N ALA A 854 -15.77 17.48 -1.16
CA ALA A 854 -14.52 17.01 -0.57
C ALA A 854 -14.76 15.79 0.32
N ALA A 855 -15.80 15.84 1.16
CA ALA A 855 -16.13 14.78 2.11
C ALA A 855 -16.62 13.50 1.40
N PHE A 856 -17.43 13.59 0.35
CA PHE A 856 -17.83 12.42 -0.46
C PHE A 856 -16.63 11.75 -1.12
N ARG A 857 -15.73 12.50 -1.74
CA ARG A 857 -14.55 11.94 -2.39
C ARG A 857 -13.66 11.19 -1.39
N GLU A 858 -13.51 11.74 -0.19
CA GLU A 858 -12.73 11.09 0.87
C GLU A 858 -13.44 9.83 1.39
N ALA A 859 -14.77 9.87 1.61
CA ALA A 859 -15.54 8.70 2.01
C ALA A 859 -15.46 7.57 0.98
N ILE A 860 -15.65 7.89 -0.31
CA ILE A 860 -15.54 6.93 -1.42
C ILE A 860 -14.13 6.33 -1.45
N ARG A 861 -13.08 7.16 -1.29
CA ARG A 861 -11.69 6.69 -1.25
C ARG A 861 -11.45 5.69 -0.11
N ILE A 862 -11.95 5.99 1.08
CA ILE A 862 -11.81 5.12 2.25
C ILE A 862 -12.57 3.79 1.99
N GLN A 863 -13.85 3.85 1.62
CA GLN A 863 -14.68 2.65 1.43
C GLN A 863 -14.15 1.76 0.30
N SER A 864 -13.74 2.35 -0.82
CA SER A 864 -13.10 1.63 -1.92
C SER A 864 -11.81 0.93 -1.48
N SER A 865 -11.00 1.60 -0.63
CA SER A 865 -9.70 1.06 -0.19
C SER A 865 -9.84 -0.13 0.77
N ILE A 866 -10.92 -0.21 1.53
CA ILE A 866 -11.23 -1.34 2.44
C ILE A 866 -12.16 -2.38 1.79
N GLY A 867 -12.68 -2.09 0.57
CA GLY A 867 -13.59 -2.97 -0.17
C GLY A 867 -15.01 -3.01 0.37
N ASP A 868 -15.45 -2.03 1.14
CA ASP A 868 -16.85 -1.90 1.58
C ASP A 868 -17.73 -1.40 0.43
N ARG A 869 -18.08 -2.30 -0.49
CA ARG A 869 -18.82 -2.02 -1.72
C ARG A 869 -20.22 -1.44 -1.46
N VAL A 870 -20.87 -1.85 -0.38
CA VAL A 870 -22.22 -1.38 -0.03
C VAL A 870 -22.19 0.11 0.26
N HIS A 871 -21.32 0.56 1.16
CA HIS A 871 -21.22 1.98 1.49
C HIS A 871 -20.53 2.78 0.39
N GLU A 872 -19.62 2.18 -0.39
CA GLU A 872 -19.06 2.81 -1.59
C GLU A 872 -20.20 3.16 -2.58
N ALA A 873 -21.06 2.20 -2.94
CA ALA A 873 -22.17 2.41 -3.85
C ALA A 873 -23.11 3.53 -3.37
N MET A 874 -23.45 3.54 -2.09
CA MET A 874 -24.27 4.59 -1.47
C MET A 874 -23.63 5.98 -1.59
N HIS A 875 -22.33 6.10 -1.27
CA HIS A 875 -21.64 7.41 -1.34
C HIS A 875 -21.39 7.86 -2.77
N VAL A 876 -21.18 6.92 -3.70
CA VAL A 876 -21.07 7.20 -5.14
C VAL A 876 -22.39 7.76 -5.68
N ALA A 877 -23.54 7.14 -5.34
CA ALA A 877 -24.86 7.65 -5.72
C ALA A 877 -25.15 9.03 -5.12
N ASN A 878 -24.86 9.23 -3.82
CA ASN A 878 -25.06 10.52 -3.15
C ASN A 878 -24.17 11.62 -3.74
N TYR A 879 -22.95 11.30 -4.15
CA TYR A 879 -22.08 12.25 -4.84
C TYR A 879 -22.62 12.57 -6.24
N GLY A 880 -23.18 11.59 -6.95
CA GLY A 880 -23.93 11.80 -8.20
C GLY A 880 -25.09 12.77 -8.01
N HIS A 881 -25.87 12.65 -6.94
CA HIS A 881 -26.94 13.60 -6.59
C HIS A 881 -26.39 15.02 -6.32
N LEU A 882 -25.29 15.16 -5.59
CA LEU A 882 -24.65 16.47 -5.38
C LEU A 882 -24.26 17.12 -6.71
N LEU A 883 -23.68 16.35 -7.63
CA LEU A 883 -23.29 16.87 -8.95
C LEU A 883 -24.51 17.30 -9.78
N LYS A 884 -25.66 16.59 -9.67
CA LYS A 884 -26.92 17.00 -10.26
C LYS A 884 -27.38 18.35 -9.70
N LEU A 885 -27.34 18.54 -8.38
CA LEU A 885 -27.66 19.80 -7.72
C LEU A 885 -26.76 20.96 -8.17
N LEU A 886 -25.50 20.67 -8.49
CA LEU A 886 -24.52 21.64 -9.03
C LEU A 886 -24.65 21.86 -10.54
N ASN A 887 -25.64 21.26 -11.19
CA ASN A 887 -25.87 21.30 -12.64
C ASN A 887 -24.70 20.75 -13.48
N ARG A 888 -23.90 19.81 -12.90
CA ARG A 888 -22.80 19.10 -13.58
C ARG A 888 -23.31 17.76 -14.12
N LEU A 889 -24.25 17.83 -15.08
CA LEU A 889 -25.07 16.68 -15.50
C LEU A 889 -24.22 15.54 -16.09
N ASP A 890 -23.24 15.84 -16.96
CA ASP A 890 -22.38 14.79 -17.57
C ASP A 890 -21.54 14.04 -16.54
N GLU A 891 -21.10 14.73 -15.49
CA GLU A 891 -20.38 14.07 -14.41
C GLU A 891 -21.31 13.26 -13.52
N SER A 892 -22.49 13.79 -13.22
CA SER A 892 -23.53 13.08 -12.48
C SER A 892 -23.90 11.77 -13.15
N ILE A 893 -24.09 11.76 -14.47
CA ILE A 893 -24.36 10.55 -15.26
C ILE A 893 -23.28 9.50 -15.04
N ARG A 894 -22.00 9.85 -15.20
CA ARG A 894 -20.87 8.90 -14.97
C ARG A 894 -20.84 8.31 -13.56
N TRP A 895 -21.18 9.12 -12.56
CA TRP A 895 -21.22 8.66 -11.18
C TRP A 895 -22.40 7.73 -10.91
N PHE A 896 -23.57 7.97 -11.53
CA PHE A 896 -24.69 7.04 -11.44
C PHE A 896 -24.44 5.73 -12.21
N GLU A 897 -23.78 5.79 -13.37
CA GLU A 897 -23.34 4.58 -14.07
C GLU A 897 -22.43 3.73 -13.16
N ARG A 898 -21.46 4.35 -12.48
CA ARG A 898 -20.62 3.66 -11.48
C ARG A 898 -21.43 3.11 -10.30
N ALA A 899 -22.44 3.85 -9.82
CA ALA A 899 -23.29 3.38 -8.72
C ALA A 899 -24.10 2.14 -9.13
N ILE A 900 -24.60 2.13 -10.37
CA ILE A 900 -25.33 1.00 -10.95
C ILE A 900 -24.41 -0.25 -11.04
N ASP A 901 -23.20 -0.07 -11.56
CA ASP A 901 -22.23 -1.18 -11.64
C ASP A 901 -21.91 -1.76 -10.27
N LEU A 902 -21.67 -0.92 -9.27
CA LEU A 902 -21.45 -1.34 -7.89
C LEU A 902 -22.68 -2.05 -7.30
N ALA A 903 -23.90 -1.56 -7.57
CA ALA A 903 -25.14 -2.16 -7.08
C ALA A 903 -25.38 -3.54 -7.71
N ARG A 904 -25.04 -3.73 -8.99
CA ARG A 904 -25.06 -5.03 -9.67
C ARG A 904 -24.07 -6.01 -9.07
N ASP A 905 -22.84 -5.56 -8.85
CA ASP A 905 -21.77 -6.37 -8.27
C ASP A 905 -22.15 -6.94 -6.89
N ILE A 906 -22.86 -6.15 -6.06
CA ILE A 906 -23.33 -6.57 -4.73
C ILE A 906 -24.69 -7.27 -4.75
N GLY A 907 -25.35 -7.41 -5.93
CA GLY A 907 -26.66 -8.02 -6.05
C GLY A 907 -27.78 -7.26 -5.33
N ASN A 908 -27.72 -5.92 -5.29
CA ASN A 908 -28.70 -5.08 -4.61
C ASN A 908 -29.68 -4.43 -5.61
N PRO A 909 -30.85 -5.06 -5.90
CA PRO A 909 -31.82 -4.57 -6.88
C PRO A 909 -32.46 -3.23 -6.47
N TYR A 910 -32.55 -2.95 -5.17
CA TYR A 910 -33.08 -1.66 -4.68
C TYR A 910 -32.16 -0.50 -5.08
N SER A 911 -30.85 -0.57 -4.75
CA SER A 911 -29.90 0.47 -5.06
C SER A 911 -29.67 0.61 -6.56
N GLU A 912 -29.71 -0.51 -7.30
CA GLU A 912 -29.63 -0.52 -8.76
C GLU A 912 -30.83 0.23 -9.37
N GLY A 913 -32.05 -0.14 -8.98
CA GLY A 913 -33.27 0.44 -9.49
C GLY A 913 -33.42 1.93 -9.18
N GLN A 914 -33.04 2.36 -7.96
CA GLN A 914 -33.02 3.78 -7.56
C GLN A 914 -32.04 4.61 -8.41
N SER A 915 -30.83 4.07 -8.63
CA SER A 915 -29.78 4.72 -9.44
C SER A 915 -30.18 4.80 -10.92
N LEU A 916 -30.77 3.70 -11.46
CA LEU A 916 -31.33 3.68 -12.82
C LEU A 916 -32.47 4.70 -12.98
N GLY A 917 -33.34 4.83 -11.96
CA GLY A 917 -34.41 5.82 -11.95
C GLY A 917 -33.89 7.27 -12.02
N THR A 918 -32.75 7.56 -11.38
CA THR A 918 -32.15 8.89 -11.44
C THR A 918 -31.36 9.10 -12.73
N LEU A 919 -30.65 8.07 -13.21
CA LEU A 919 -29.95 8.13 -14.50
C LEU A 919 -30.93 8.36 -15.66
N GLY A 920 -32.08 7.66 -15.66
CA GLY A 920 -33.12 7.86 -16.66
C GLY A 920 -33.71 9.28 -16.63
N GLU A 921 -33.92 9.85 -15.44
CA GLU A 921 -34.36 11.24 -15.30
C GLU A 921 -33.32 12.22 -15.88
N LEU A 922 -32.01 12.02 -15.60
CA LEU A 922 -30.93 12.85 -16.15
C LEU A 922 -30.84 12.77 -17.68
N ARG A 923 -30.96 11.58 -18.26
CA ARG A 923 -31.00 11.36 -19.71
C ARG A 923 -32.21 12.05 -20.34
N ALA A 924 -33.38 11.99 -19.69
CA ALA A 924 -34.56 12.71 -20.14
C ALA A 924 -34.36 14.24 -20.09
N GLU A 925 -33.75 14.79 -19.06
CA GLU A 925 -33.38 16.21 -18.97
C GLU A 925 -32.45 16.64 -20.12
N GLN A 926 -31.53 15.80 -20.56
CA GLN A 926 -30.64 16.03 -21.71
C GLN A 926 -31.32 15.81 -23.07
N GLY A 927 -32.60 15.43 -23.10
CA GLY A 927 -33.34 15.18 -24.34
C GLY A 927 -33.14 13.80 -24.96
N GLN A 928 -32.42 12.91 -24.32
CA GLN A 928 -32.14 11.52 -24.75
C GLN A 928 -33.33 10.59 -24.39
N LEU A 929 -34.54 10.92 -24.89
CA LEU A 929 -35.79 10.26 -24.45
C LEU A 929 -35.82 8.75 -24.66
N GLY A 930 -35.23 8.26 -25.79
CA GLY A 930 -35.16 6.80 -26.05
C GLY A 930 -34.30 6.03 -25.06
N GLU A 931 -33.11 6.58 -24.72
CA GLU A 931 -32.24 5.99 -23.73
C GLU A 931 -32.83 6.08 -22.32
N ALA A 932 -33.46 7.22 -22.00
CA ALA A 932 -34.16 7.43 -20.74
C ALA A 932 -35.26 6.39 -20.52
N LEU A 933 -36.06 6.09 -21.56
CA LEU A 933 -37.12 5.09 -21.52
C LEU A 933 -36.57 3.71 -21.16
N VAL A 934 -35.54 3.24 -21.88
CA VAL A 934 -34.90 1.95 -21.63
C VAL A 934 -34.35 1.87 -20.21
N THR A 935 -33.65 2.93 -19.77
CA THR A 935 -33.06 2.99 -18.43
C THR A 935 -34.11 2.93 -17.32
N LEU A 936 -35.21 3.66 -17.48
CA LEU A 936 -36.32 3.67 -16.50
C LEU A 936 -37.05 2.33 -16.45
N GLN A 937 -37.26 1.67 -17.60
CA GLN A 937 -37.88 0.34 -17.65
C GLN A 937 -36.99 -0.74 -16.97
N GLU A 938 -35.68 -0.66 -17.15
CA GLU A 938 -34.75 -1.51 -16.42
C GLU A 938 -34.81 -1.26 -14.91
N GLY A 939 -34.85 0.03 -14.51
CA GLY A 939 -35.02 0.42 -13.10
C GLY A 939 -36.35 -0.03 -12.49
N GLU A 940 -37.45 0.00 -13.27
CA GLU A 940 -38.76 -0.53 -12.87
C GLU A 940 -38.69 -2.03 -12.56
N ALA A 941 -38.06 -2.80 -13.44
CA ALA A 941 -37.90 -4.24 -13.22
C ALA A 941 -37.12 -4.53 -11.94
N ARG A 942 -36.05 -3.80 -11.66
CA ARG A 942 -35.25 -3.95 -10.44
C ARG A 942 -36.02 -3.54 -9.16
N LEU A 943 -36.77 -2.46 -9.19
CA LEU A 943 -37.58 -2.05 -8.01
C LEU A 943 -38.77 -2.99 -7.73
N ARG A 944 -39.34 -3.59 -8.78
CA ARG A 944 -40.32 -4.65 -8.59
C ARG A 944 -39.71 -5.90 -7.95
N GLU A 945 -38.52 -6.29 -8.38
CA GLU A 945 -37.74 -7.35 -7.76
C GLU A 945 -37.42 -7.06 -6.28
N ALA A 946 -37.03 -5.80 -5.99
CA ALA A 946 -36.75 -5.34 -4.64
C ALA A 946 -37.97 -5.28 -3.71
N GLY A 947 -39.18 -5.19 -4.28
CA GLY A 947 -40.41 -5.12 -3.53
C GLY A 947 -40.64 -3.82 -2.74
N ASP A 948 -40.05 -2.68 -3.21
CA ASP A 948 -40.26 -1.37 -2.59
C ASP A 948 -41.31 -0.56 -3.38
N PRO A 949 -42.56 -0.49 -2.92
CA PRO A 949 -43.60 0.23 -3.63
C PRO A 949 -43.43 1.75 -3.62
N THR A 950 -42.74 2.32 -2.64
CA THR A 950 -42.50 3.78 -2.55
C THR A 950 -41.55 4.24 -3.65
N GLU A 951 -40.40 3.60 -3.79
CA GLU A 951 -39.42 3.95 -4.83
C GLU A 951 -39.93 3.57 -6.23
N LEU A 952 -40.67 2.44 -6.33
CA LEU A 952 -41.36 2.07 -7.58
C LEU A 952 -42.31 3.19 -8.02
N GLY A 953 -43.16 3.69 -7.12
CA GLY A 953 -44.10 4.77 -7.43
C GLY A 953 -43.41 6.03 -7.90
N LYS A 954 -42.28 6.41 -7.27
CA LYS A 954 -41.46 7.56 -7.71
C LYS A 954 -40.87 7.34 -9.10
N LEU A 955 -40.39 6.14 -9.40
CA LEU A 955 -39.81 5.81 -10.71
C LEU A 955 -40.91 5.80 -11.79
N LEU A 956 -42.08 5.23 -11.51
CA LEU A 956 -43.24 5.23 -12.44
C LEU A 956 -43.70 6.66 -12.79
N CYS A 957 -43.64 7.60 -11.85
CA CYS A 957 -43.88 9.01 -12.16
C CYS A 957 -42.87 9.57 -13.19
N LYS A 958 -41.57 9.20 -13.05
CA LYS A 958 -40.54 9.64 -14.02
C LYS A 958 -40.77 9.01 -15.39
N LEU A 959 -41.11 7.73 -15.41
CA LEU A 959 -41.42 6.97 -16.63
C LEU A 959 -42.64 7.56 -17.36
N ALA A 960 -43.72 7.91 -16.62
CA ALA A 960 -44.88 8.55 -17.17
C ALA A 960 -44.56 9.94 -17.81
N HIS A 961 -43.70 10.74 -17.18
CA HIS A 961 -43.25 12.01 -17.76
C HIS A 961 -42.45 11.81 -19.06
N VAL A 962 -41.66 10.75 -19.17
CA VAL A 962 -40.95 10.44 -20.43
C VAL A 962 -41.93 10.02 -21.52
N HIS A 963 -42.96 9.20 -21.21
CA HIS A 963 -44.03 8.88 -22.18
C HIS A 963 -44.80 10.10 -22.64
N LEU A 964 -45.13 11.04 -21.74
CA LEU A 964 -45.76 12.32 -22.13
C LEU A 964 -44.87 13.12 -23.11
N ARG A 965 -43.56 13.14 -22.90
CA ARG A 965 -42.63 13.84 -23.81
C ARG A 965 -42.44 13.11 -25.15
N LEU A 966 -42.87 11.85 -25.26
CA LEU A 966 -42.88 11.03 -26.47
C LEU A 966 -44.27 11.01 -27.13
N ASP A 967 -45.21 11.88 -26.67
CA ASP A 967 -46.59 11.97 -27.13
C ASP A 967 -47.45 10.69 -26.88
N ASP A 968 -47.02 9.83 -25.95
CA ASP A 968 -47.75 8.61 -25.54
C ASP A 968 -48.55 8.83 -24.24
N SER A 969 -49.63 9.58 -24.38
CA SER A 969 -50.52 9.89 -23.25
C SER A 969 -51.28 8.69 -22.70
N THR A 970 -51.44 7.62 -23.50
CA THR A 970 -52.15 6.41 -23.11
C THR A 970 -51.35 5.64 -22.05
N THR A 971 -50.08 5.39 -22.32
CA THR A 971 -49.23 4.72 -21.37
C THR A 971 -48.98 5.57 -20.11
N ALA A 972 -48.83 6.86 -20.26
CA ALA A 972 -48.70 7.77 -19.14
C ALA A 972 -49.90 7.74 -18.20
N SER A 973 -51.15 7.68 -18.74
CA SER A 973 -52.36 7.54 -17.92
C SER A 973 -52.44 6.21 -17.20
N THR A 974 -52.02 5.14 -17.84
CA THR A 974 -52.01 3.80 -17.19
C THR A 974 -51.01 3.79 -16.00
N LEU A 975 -49.83 4.37 -16.19
CA LEU A 975 -48.82 4.52 -15.15
C LEU A 975 -49.32 5.42 -13.99
N LEU A 976 -50.03 6.50 -14.30
CA LEU A 976 -50.66 7.35 -13.29
C LEU A 976 -51.63 6.58 -12.40
N ASP A 977 -52.49 5.74 -13.01
CA ASP A 977 -53.48 4.94 -12.23
C ASP A 977 -52.75 3.92 -11.33
N GLU A 978 -51.67 3.33 -11.79
CA GLU A 978 -50.85 2.43 -10.95
C GLU A 978 -50.19 3.19 -9.77
N VAL A 979 -49.60 4.39 -10.00
CA VAL A 979 -49.04 5.23 -8.94
C VAL A 979 -50.11 5.65 -7.92
N ARG A 980 -51.34 5.95 -8.34
CA ARG A 980 -52.45 6.24 -7.44
C ARG A 980 -52.77 5.04 -6.53
N THR A 981 -52.86 3.85 -7.11
CA THR A 981 -53.11 2.63 -6.34
C THR A 981 -52.02 2.42 -5.28
N ILE A 982 -50.73 2.55 -5.68
CA ILE A 982 -49.60 2.47 -4.73
C ILE A 982 -49.72 3.51 -3.62
N ALA A 983 -50.04 4.76 -3.96
CA ALA A 983 -50.16 5.87 -2.99
C ALA A 983 -51.33 5.64 -2.00
N GLU A 984 -52.45 5.09 -2.48
CA GLU A 984 -53.61 4.75 -1.66
C GLU A 984 -53.30 3.58 -0.70
N GLU A 985 -52.68 2.50 -1.21
CA GLU A 985 -52.31 1.32 -0.39
C GLU A 985 -51.32 1.71 0.72
N LEU A 986 -50.36 2.59 0.43
CA LEU A 986 -49.35 3.06 1.38
C LEU A 986 -49.86 4.17 2.31
N GLN A 987 -51.09 4.69 2.11
CA GLN A 987 -51.67 5.82 2.87
C GLN A 987 -50.67 7.01 2.91
N VAL A 988 -50.12 7.36 1.75
CA VAL A 988 -49.05 8.32 1.63
C VAL A 988 -49.48 9.70 2.12
N GLY A 989 -48.72 10.31 3.04
CA GLY A 989 -49.01 11.65 3.57
C GLY A 989 -48.91 12.72 2.50
N GLU A 990 -49.77 13.76 2.57
CA GLU A 990 -49.87 14.83 1.56
C GLU A 990 -48.56 15.55 1.22
N ASN A 991 -47.62 15.62 2.14
CA ASN A 991 -46.33 16.30 1.98
C ASN A 991 -45.16 15.38 1.59
N SER A 992 -45.44 14.12 1.32
CA SER A 992 -44.40 13.18 0.92
C SER A 992 -43.90 13.48 -0.50
N GLU A 993 -42.71 12.99 -0.81
CA GLU A 993 -42.12 13.14 -2.17
C GLU A 993 -42.99 12.43 -3.20
N LEU A 994 -43.50 11.23 -2.90
CA LEU A 994 -44.37 10.49 -3.82
C LEU A 994 -45.66 11.23 -4.08
N ALA A 995 -46.34 11.80 -3.06
CA ALA A 995 -47.55 12.61 -3.22
C ALA A 995 -47.29 13.86 -4.01
N THR A 996 -46.14 14.48 -3.83
CA THR A 996 -45.74 15.68 -4.60
C THR A 996 -45.52 15.35 -6.08
N ARG A 997 -44.80 14.24 -6.38
CA ARG A 997 -44.57 13.78 -7.76
C ARG A 997 -45.86 13.32 -8.42
N LEU A 998 -46.77 12.67 -7.71
CA LEU A 998 -48.10 12.27 -8.19
C LEU A 998 -48.91 13.49 -8.60
N ARG A 999 -49.01 14.51 -7.75
CA ARG A 999 -49.71 15.75 -8.07
C ARG A 999 -49.14 16.46 -9.32
N THR A 1000 -47.80 16.47 -9.44
CA THR A 1000 -47.13 17.07 -10.61
C THR A 1000 -47.47 16.30 -11.89
N LEU A 1001 -47.52 14.97 -11.82
CA LEU A 1001 -47.91 14.12 -12.94
C LEU A 1001 -49.39 14.30 -13.31
N GLU A 1002 -50.28 14.37 -12.32
CA GLU A 1002 -51.72 14.66 -12.54
C GLU A 1002 -51.93 16.01 -13.28
N GLN A 1003 -51.19 17.03 -12.86
CA GLN A 1003 -51.23 18.33 -13.53
C GLN A 1003 -50.70 18.30 -14.97
N ALA A 1004 -49.71 17.42 -15.25
CA ALA A 1004 -49.11 17.28 -16.57
C ALA A 1004 -50.00 16.49 -17.57
N ILE A 1005 -50.87 15.60 -17.05
CA ILE A 1005 -51.78 14.79 -17.87
C ILE A 1005 -53.13 15.47 -18.09
N GLN A 1006 -53.62 16.31 -17.13
CA GLN A 1006 -54.80 17.12 -17.33
C GLN A 1006 -54.49 18.24 -18.28
N PRO A 1007 -55.32 18.48 -19.38
CA PRO A 1007 -55.04 19.50 -20.39
C PRO A 1007 -55.24 20.93 -19.85
#